data_13c44f6a08b8dd60aba2d996ecbe5a4e
#
_entry.id   13c44f6a08b8dd60aba2d996ecbe5a4e
#
_cell.length_a   1.000
_cell.length_b   1.000
_cell.length_c   1.000
_cell.angle_alpha   90.00
_cell.angle_beta   90.00
_cell.angle_gamma   90.00
#
_symmetry.space_group_name_H-M   'P 1'
#
loop_
_entity.id
_entity.type
_entity.pdbx_description
1 polymer ?
#
loop_
_entity_poly.entity_id
_entity_poly.type
_entity_poly.pdbx_seq_one_letter_code
_entity_poly.pdbx_strand_id
1 'polypeptide(L)'
;MAGRRQHYIPQFLQRGFLDDRDQTTKLTWLHRRESEARLVGTRDIGVRENFYSKIRADGKKTLDDLITEIEGGLLIDFLALKSAPTNIPIEPKIAARLTTHLMLRTAHVRSLFEQGMAKIIDAAGRLFTDPELARNLINLDNLVDATNFTKIIEDTLENSPIDSLSIPRPLAYRIVSFLARENFNTFFDESAPLIAQQIEISSTKISDHVRDAHNNALETRDQTQWEERLSKLNWSTQEVTGAVLSDCVVLAREEGQEFTPLLLTSKTNIELVILPLAHNRLLIGKKGTKKPIDVKSLNAASAACSDRFFISHRSEDGIGLTHLIGQRSADSINASVNEALLGFNLSSENKESFTPFEPVYYGTENSSPASFLLTLKDFGNSDIALRLAEIIKTIIHEVGNSIPISILDGITFALDYPAALTSIIRENKNSKASESQPRDYGRAVAKIVPAIRNSKPKHHIVIDATVAYNLLSDSDEDRLPAIHLLLTLLSELAHITRYESKIKQTSSEIIDPVKKLLISSISTVPSSFFCARQSAFSDPSAGNRYAELVKDSYIAAQKSIRAARLAYRKNSDMDALLNIALPRIAFVLTHAAEWLGHREGLPAHDVFPGSSLPSDLEAFELARWLELFGRDLRNLYDVENELTLDNIFELSKHVERLLWTVQICPWPMEDGTLYISVPFGDDLATLDAEI
;
A
#
# COMPACT_ATOMS: atom_id res chain seq x y z
N MET A 1 -23.56 24.42 -44.32
CA MET A 1 -24.11 23.36 -43.43
C MET A 1 -23.07 22.26 -43.34
N ALA A 2 -22.52 22.06 -42.17
CA ALA A 2 -21.58 20.97 -41.90
C ALA A 2 -22.21 19.64 -42.31
N GLY A 3 -21.48 18.81 -43.06
CA GLY A 3 -21.95 17.51 -43.48
C GLY A 3 -22.20 16.59 -42.29
N ARG A 4 -23.28 15.81 -42.29
CA ARG A 4 -23.60 14.86 -41.19
C ARG A 4 -22.52 13.78 -41.06
N ARG A 5 -21.86 13.42 -42.19
CA ARG A 5 -20.78 12.42 -42.26
C ARG A 5 -19.42 13.14 -42.29
N GLN A 6 -18.63 12.99 -41.24
CA GLN A 6 -17.38 13.71 -41.05
C GLN A 6 -16.18 12.74 -41.08
N HIS A 7 -15.20 13.04 -41.92
CA HIS A 7 -14.02 12.21 -42.07
C HIS A 7 -12.95 12.55 -41.04
N TYR A 8 -12.56 11.58 -40.22
CA TYR A 8 -11.42 11.70 -39.33
C TYR A 8 -10.09 11.23 -39.95
N ILE A 9 -10.14 10.54 -41.10
CA ILE A 9 -9.03 10.36 -42.01
C ILE A 9 -9.41 11.05 -43.31
N PRO A 10 -8.67 12.11 -43.76
CA PRO A 10 -9.04 12.87 -44.94
C PRO A 10 -9.07 12.01 -46.21
N GLN A 11 -10.06 12.25 -47.06
CA GLN A 11 -10.17 11.50 -48.29
C GLN A 11 -8.96 11.70 -49.24
N PHE A 12 -8.29 12.88 -49.22
CA PHE A 12 -7.12 13.11 -50.03
C PHE A 12 -5.96 12.17 -49.68
N LEU A 13 -5.80 11.81 -48.37
CA LEU A 13 -4.83 10.84 -47.90
C LEU A 13 -5.21 9.43 -48.32
N GLN A 14 -6.47 9.03 -48.13
CA GLN A 14 -6.97 7.71 -48.50
C GLN A 14 -6.82 7.44 -50.01
N ARG A 15 -6.97 8.47 -50.83
CA ARG A 15 -6.77 8.37 -52.32
C ARG A 15 -5.32 8.04 -52.72
N GLY A 16 -4.36 8.09 -51.81
CA GLY A 16 -3.02 7.56 -52.06
C GLY A 16 -2.96 6.03 -52.10
N PHE A 17 -4.04 5.33 -51.73
CA PHE A 17 -4.13 3.88 -51.60
C PHE A 17 -5.26 3.27 -52.44
N LEU A 18 -5.67 3.93 -53.51
CA LEU A 18 -6.70 3.43 -54.43
C LEU A 18 -6.26 2.16 -55.15
N ASP A 19 -7.17 1.21 -55.35
CA ASP A 19 -6.94 0.03 -56.17
C ASP A 19 -6.66 0.40 -57.63
N ASP A 20 -5.69 -0.25 -58.25
CA ASP A 20 -5.29 0.01 -59.64
C ASP A 20 -6.40 -0.27 -60.66
N ARG A 21 -7.33 -1.17 -60.33
CA ARG A 21 -8.31 -1.70 -61.28
C ARG A 21 -9.46 -0.75 -61.56
N ASP A 22 -9.72 0.22 -60.70
CA ASP A 22 -10.82 1.16 -60.87
C ASP A 22 -10.55 2.51 -60.19
N GLN A 23 -9.96 3.43 -60.93
CA GLN A 23 -9.70 4.80 -60.48
C GLN A 23 -10.96 5.68 -60.47
N THR A 24 -12.04 5.25 -61.12
CA THR A 24 -13.26 6.06 -61.23
C THR A 24 -14.12 5.96 -60.02
N THR A 25 -14.22 4.81 -59.36
CA THR A 25 -15.07 4.56 -58.18
C THR A 25 -14.37 4.87 -56.86
N LYS A 26 -13.07 5.18 -56.86
CA LYS A 26 -12.26 5.54 -55.67
C LYS A 26 -12.33 4.48 -54.59
N LEU A 27 -12.09 3.24 -54.96
CA LEU A 27 -12.08 2.08 -54.05
C LEU A 27 -10.67 1.83 -53.53
N THR A 28 -10.60 1.31 -52.27
CA THR A 28 -9.37 0.86 -51.63
C THR A 28 -9.64 -0.42 -50.82
N TRP A 29 -8.63 -1.25 -50.58
CA TRP A 29 -8.75 -2.45 -49.78
C TRP A 29 -8.77 -2.11 -48.30
N LEU A 30 -9.85 -2.49 -47.60
CA LEU A 30 -10.04 -2.34 -46.16
C LEU A 30 -9.77 -3.68 -45.46
N HIS A 31 -8.84 -3.67 -44.50
CA HIS A 31 -8.47 -4.80 -43.70
C HIS A 31 -8.90 -4.58 -42.25
N ARG A 32 -9.62 -5.58 -41.65
CA ARG A 32 -10.05 -5.58 -40.24
C ARG A 32 -9.63 -6.88 -39.59
N ARG A 33 -9.51 -6.85 -38.28
CA ARG A 33 -9.22 -8.05 -37.49
C ARG A 33 -10.27 -9.12 -37.74
N GLU A 34 -9.85 -10.38 -37.94
CA GLU A 34 -10.72 -11.54 -38.11
C GLU A 34 -11.75 -11.41 -39.27
N SER A 35 -11.44 -10.62 -40.28
CA SER A 35 -12.30 -10.40 -41.42
C SER A 35 -11.48 -10.49 -42.72
N GLU A 36 -12.13 -10.97 -43.77
CA GLU A 36 -11.54 -10.91 -45.13
C GLU A 36 -11.41 -9.46 -45.61
N ALA A 37 -10.36 -9.20 -46.38
CA ALA A 37 -10.17 -7.91 -47.01
C ALA A 37 -11.33 -7.56 -47.99
N ARG A 38 -11.82 -6.34 -47.91
CA ARG A 38 -12.97 -5.88 -48.72
C ARG A 38 -12.60 -4.62 -49.49
N LEU A 39 -13.08 -4.54 -50.71
CA LEU A 39 -12.96 -3.34 -51.54
C LEU A 39 -14.08 -2.37 -51.14
N VAL A 40 -13.69 -1.18 -50.64
CA VAL A 40 -14.63 -0.19 -50.07
C VAL A 40 -14.31 1.20 -50.58
N GLY A 41 -15.35 2.00 -50.80
CA GLY A 41 -15.19 3.40 -51.25
C GLY A 41 -14.55 4.28 -50.15
N THR A 42 -13.61 5.18 -50.55
CA THR A 42 -12.99 6.13 -49.61
C THR A 42 -13.98 7.05 -48.90
N ARG A 43 -15.22 7.15 -49.39
CA ARG A 43 -16.32 7.88 -48.72
C ARG A 43 -16.84 7.17 -47.48
N ASP A 44 -16.61 5.87 -47.37
CA ASP A 44 -17.17 5.01 -46.31
C ASP A 44 -16.13 4.54 -45.30
N ILE A 45 -14.88 4.99 -45.46
CA ILE A 45 -13.74 4.68 -44.58
C ILE A 45 -13.30 5.93 -43.81
N GLY A 46 -12.93 5.77 -42.57
CA GLY A 46 -12.45 6.87 -41.69
C GLY A 46 -13.49 7.99 -41.51
N VAL A 47 -14.75 7.61 -41.42
CA VAL A 47 -15.91 8.53 -41.34
C VAL A 47 -16.86 8.14 -40.18
N ARG A 48 -17.38 9.12 -39.48
CA ARG A 48 -18.46 8.96 -38.50
C ARG A 48 -19.46 10.08 -38.62
N GLU A 49 -20.73 9.80 -38.30
CA GLU A 49 -21.75 10.83 -38.16
C GLU A 49 -21.44 11.73 -36.96
N ASN A 50 -21.54 13.04 -37.15
CA ASN A 50 -21.36 14.07 -36.12
C ASN A 50 -20.08 13.91 -35.29
N PHE A 51 -18.98 13.49 -35.89
CA PHE A 51 -17.73 13.23 -35.20
C PHE A 51 -17.17 14.48 -34.50
N TYR A 52 -17.24 15.65 -35.15
CA TYR A 52 -16.75 16.94 -34.63
C TYR A 52 -17.89 17.87 -34.19
N SER A 53 -19.16 17.51 -34.42
CA SER A 53 -20.26 18.45 -34.26
C SER A 53 -20.73 18.54 -32.82
N LYS A 54 -20.59 19.76 -32.24
CA LYS A 54 -21.59 20.35 -31.35
C LYS A 54 -22.42 21.32 -32.16
N ILE A 55 -23.76 21.22 -32.11
CA ILE A 55 -24.65 22.22 -32.68
C ILE A 55 -24.44 23.48 -31.85
N ARG A 56 -23.80 24.50 -32.42
CA ARG A 56 -23.65 25.81 -31.78
C ARG A 56 -24.88 26.65 -32.03
N ALA A 57 -25.53 27.04 -30.94
CA ALA A 57 -26.67 27.97 -30.99
C ALA A 57 -26.29 29.42 -31.33
N ASP A 58 -24.98 29.75 -31.34
CA ASP A 58 -24.46 31.13 -31.49
C ASP A 58 -24.11 31.54 -32.93
N GLY A 59 -24.37 30.67 -33.92
CA GLY A 59 -24.11 30.93 -35.36
C GLY A 59 -22.63 31.00 -35.73
N LYS A 60 -21.69 30.70 -34.84
CA LYS A 60 -20.25 30.65 -35.15
C LYS A 60 -19.90 29.41 -35.98
N LYS A 61 -18.76 29.46 -36.67
CA LYS A 61 -18.19 28.31 -37.43
C LYS A 61 -18.13 27.11 -36.52
N THR A 62 -18.61 25.96 -37.02
CA THR A 62 -18.46 24.67 -36.34
C THR A 62 -17.03 24.18 -36.41
N LEU A 63 -16.61 23.26 -35.54
CA LEU A 63 -15.28 22.63 -35.64
C LEU A 63 -15.07 21.96 -37.02
N ASP A 64 -16.13 21.38 -37.60
CA ASP A 64 -16.08 20.80 -38.96
C ASP A 64 -15.78 21.83 -40.05
N ASP A 65 -16.36 23.05 -39.93
CA ASP A 65 -16.05 24.15 -40.83
C ASP A 65 -14.57 24.61 -40.74
N LEU A 66 -14.05 24.67 -39.48
CA LEU A 66 -12.64 25.01 -39.22
C LEU A 66 -11.68 23.93 -39.76
N ILE A 67 -12.00 22.66 -39.56
CA ILE A 67 -11.22 21.55 -40.09
C ILE A 67 -11.24 21.56 -41.61
N THR A 68 -12.37 21.84 -42.26
CA THR A 68 -12.49 21.94 -43.71
C THR A 68 -11.62 23.06 -44.28
N GLU A 69 -11.57 24.22 -43.59
CA GLU A 69 -10.71 25.34 -43.99
C GLU A 69 -9.23 24.98 -43.87
N ILE A 70 -8.82 24.32 -42.79
CA ILE A 70 -7.44 23.85 -42.58
C ILE A 70 -7.07 22.81 -43.66
N GLU A 71 -7.96 21.87 -43.98
CA GLU A 71 -7.75 20.84 -45.01
C GLU A 71 -7.44 21.44 -46.38
N GLY A 72 -8.05 22.59 -46.71
CA GLY A 72 -7.74 23.27 -47.97
C GLY A 72 -6.27 23.65 -48.08
N GLY A 73 -5.66 24.17 -47.03
CA GLY A 73 -4.23 24.47 -46.97
C GLY A 73 -3.36 23.20 -46.93
N LEU A 74 -3.75 22.23 -46.12
CA LEU A 74 -3.01 20.97 -45.97
C LEU A 74 -3.01 20.12 -47.26
N LEU A 75 -4.06 20.21 -48.09
CA LEU A 75 -4.11 19.55 -49.40
C LEU A 75 -2.99 20.04 -50.34
N ILE A 76 -2.72 21.35 -50.35
CA ILE A 76 -1.63 21.93 -51.15
C ILE A 76 -0.28 21.37 -50.66
N ASP A 77 -0.03 21.41 -49.38
CA ASP A 77 1.18 20.86 -48.76
C ASP A 77 1.33 19.35 -49.04
N PHE A 78 0.24 18.59 -48.91
CA PHE A 78 0.21 17.15 -49.16
C PHE A 78 0.57 16.84 -50.66
N LEU A 79 0.01 17.54 -51.62
CA LEU A 79 0.30 17.33 -53.02
C LEU A 79 1.75 17.68 -53.34
N ALA A 80 2.28 18.77 -52.78
CA ALA A 80 3.68 19.14 -52.91
C ALA A 80 4.62 18.06 -52.35
N LEU A 81 4.33 17.54 -51.15
CA LEU A 81 5.12 16.48 -50.52
C LEU A 81 5.02 15.14 -51.26
N LYS A 82 3.85 14.79 -51.78
CA LYS A 82 3.64 13.57 -52.55
C LYS A 82 4.43 13.58 -53.87
N SER A 83 4.59 14.74 -54.50
CA SER A 83 5.33 14.91 -55.76
C SER A 83 6.80 15.28 -55.55
N ALA A 84 7.24 15.55 -54.33
CA ALA A 84 8.60 15.95 -54.03
C ALA A 84 9.61 14.86 -54.45
N PRO A 85 10.78 15.22 -54.99
CA PRO A 85 11.81 14.24 -55.35
C PRO A 85 12.27 13.46 -54.11
N THR A 86 12.58 12.18 -54.28
CA THR A 86 13.03 11.29 -53.21
C THR A 86 14.35 11.72 -52.59
N ASN A 87 14.48 11.58 -51.30
CA ASN A 87 15.70 11.88 -50.51
C ASN A 87 16.15 13.36 -50.54
N ILE A 88 15.35 14.28 -51.07
CA ILE A 88 15.61 15.71 -50.97
C ILE A 88 15.07 16.23 -49.65
N PRO A 89 15.83 17.09 -48.92
CA PRO A 89 15.34 17.71 -47.69
C PRO A 89 14.06 18.52 -47.93
N ILE A 90 13.08 18.33 -47.07
CA ILE A 90 11.79 19.02 -47.04
C ILE A 90 11.80 20.05 -45.91
N GLU A 91 11.11 21.17 -46.11
CA GLU A 91 10.94 22.16 -45.04
C GLU A 91 10.27 21.56 -43.83
N PRO A 92 10.97 21.52 -42.68
CA PRO A 92 10.48 20.81 -41.50
C PRO A 92 9.12 21.30 -40.98
N LYS A 93 8.83 22.60 -41.11
CA LYS A 93 7.56 23.19 -40.64
C LYS A 93 6.35 22.66 -41.42
N ILE A 94 6.48 22.49 -42.74
CA ILE A 94 5.41 21.96 -43.61
C ILE A 94 5.11 20.51 -43.23
N ALA A 95 6.17 19.69 -43.14
CA ALA A 95 6.04 18.28 -42.78
C ALA A 95 5.49 18.09 -41.34
N ALA A 96 5.97 18.87 -40.37
CA ALA A 96 5.52 18.85 -39.01
C ALA A 96 4.04 19.22 -38.87
N ARG A 97 3.59 20.30 -39.51
CA ARG A 97 2.21 20.76 -39.52
C ARG A 97 1.27 19.71 -40.11
N LEU A 98 1.58 19.15 -41.27
CA LEU A 98 0.76 18.10 -41.89
C LEU A 98 0.66 16.86 -40.99
N THR A 99 1.79 16.41 -40.48
CA THR A 99 1.88 15.21 -39.63
C THR A 99 1.09 15.38 -38.34
N THR A 100 1.25 16.51 -37.63
CA THR A 100 0.54 16.83 -36.39
C THR A 100 -0.96 16.86 -36.60
N HIS A 101 -1.41 17.58 -37.64
CA HIS A 101 -2.85 17.71 -37.91
C HIS A 101 -3.50 16.35 -38.22
N LEU A 102 -2.86 15.53 -39.06
CA LEU A 102 -3.37 14.22 -39.46
C LEU A 102 -3.40 13.24 -38.30
N MET A 103 -2.42 13.28 -37.39
CA MET A 103 -2.36 12.45 -36.17
C MET A 103 -3.49 12.78 -35.20
N LEU A 104 -3.65 14.06 -34.86
CA LEU A 104 -4.54 14.49 -33.78
C LEU A 104 -6.03 14.31 -34.12
N ARG A 105 -6.44 14.33 -35.37
CA ARG A 105 -7.84 14.26 -35.76
C ARG A 105 -8.41 12.85 -35.88
N THR A 106 -7.62 11.81 -35.64
CA THR A 106 -8.05 10.42 -35.84
C THR A 106 -9.03 9.94 -34.78
N ALA A 107 -9.88 8.96 -35.12
CA ALA A 107 -10.73 8.27 -34.15
C ALA A 107 -9.90 7.45 -33.15
N HIS A 108 -8.69 7.06 -33.52
CA HIS A 108 -7.74 6.37 -32.65
C HIS A 108 -7.43 7.18 -31.40
N VAL A 109 -7.25 8.50 -31.49
CA VAL A 109 -7.05 9.40 -30.35
C VAL A 109 -8.16 9.26 -29.31
N ARG A 110 -9.42 9.27 -29.76
CA ARG A 110 -10.57 9.09 -28.84
C ARG A 110 -10.59 7.71 -28.20
N SER A 111 -10.36 6.68 -29.02
CA SER A 111 -10.31 5.30 -28.52
C SER A 111 -9.27 5.12 -27.42
N LEU A 112 -8.09 5.74 -27.57
CA LEU A 112 -7.04 5.72 -26.56
C LEU A 112 -7.47 6.37 -25.22
N PHE A 113 -8.04 7.56 -25.30
CA PHE A 113 -8.52 8.25 -24.09
C PHE A 113 -9.71 7.54 -23.45
N GLU A 114 -10.64 6.99 -24.24
CA GLU A 114 -11.75 6.20 -23.74
C GLU A 114 -11.26 4.95 -22.98
N GLN A 115 -10.29 4.22 -23.54
CA GLN A 115 -9.69 3.04 -22.91
C GLN A 115 -8.93 3.40 -21.64
N GLY A 116 -8.13 4.47 -21.66
CA GLY A 116 -7.41 4.95 -20.48
C GLY A 116 -8.34 5.37 -19.34
N MET A 117 -9.35 6.18 -19.64
CA MET A 117 -10.36 6.60 -18.68
C MET A 117 -11.17 5.44 -18.11
N ALA A 118 -11.56 4.49 -18.96
CA ALA A 118 -12.30 3.31 -18.51
C ALA A 118 -11.48 2.51 -17.49
N LYS A 119 -10.17 2.33 -17.70
CA LYS A 119 -9.28 1.64 -16.75
C LYS A 119 -9.11 2.40 -15.44
N ILE A 120 -8.97 3.73 -15.50
CA ILE A 120 -8.86 4.56 -14.29
C ILE A 120 -10.16 4.46 -13.47
N ILE A 121 -11.31 4.51 -14.14
CA ILE A 121 -12.63 4.37 -13.48
C ILE A 121 -12.82 2.96 -12.92
N ASP A 122 -12.42 1.91 -13.63
CA ASP A 122 -12.44 0.54 -13.11
C ASP A 122 -11.56 0.38 -11.86
N ALA A 123 -10.35 0.94 -11.90
CA ALA A 123 -9.45 0.94 -10.75
C ALA A 123 -10.00 1.74 -9.56
N ALA A 124 -10.60 2.91 -9.82
CA ALA A 124 -11.31 3.66 -8.79
C ALA A 124 -12.48 2.85 -8.22
N GLY A 125 -13.24 2.14 -9.07
CA GLY A 125 -14.30 1.23 -8.62
C GLY A 125 -13.80 0.16 -7.66
N ARG A 126 -12.64 -0.44 -7.94
CA ARG A 126 -12.03 -1.45 -7.06
C ARG A 126 -11.62 -0.87 -5.71
N LEU A 127 -11.09 0.36 -5.68
CA LEU A 127 -10.76 1.04 -4.43
C LEU A 127 -11.96 1.17 -3.49
N PHE A 128 -13.15 1.39 -4.02
CA PHE A 128 -14.37 1.56 -3.25
C PHE A 128 -15.19 0.27 -3.06
N THR A 129 -14.69 -0.86 -3.53
CA THR A 129 -15.25 -2.20 -3.24
C THR A 129 -14.38 -3.00 -2.29
N ASP A 130 -13.14 -2.56 -2.03
CA ASP A 130 -12.18 -3.25 -1.18
C ASP A 130 -11.62 -2.27 -0.11
N PRO A 131 -12.04 -2.42 1.17
CA PRO A 131 -11.59 -1.55 2.24
C PRO A 131 -10.07 -1.65 2.51
N GLU A 132 -9.43 -2.79 2.25
CA GLU A 132 -7.99 -2.94 2.45
C GLU A 132 -7.20 -2.14 1.41
N LEU A 133 -7.64 -2.15 0.14
CA LEU A 133 -7.04 -1.30 -0.89
C LEU A 133 -7.19 0.19 -0.56
N ALA A 134 -8.37 0.59 -0.08
CA ALA A 134 -8.62 1.97 0.32
C ALA A 134 -7.75 2.39 1.52
N ARG A 135 -7.56 1.52 2.51
CA ARG A 135 -6.68 1.75 3.67
C ARG A 135 -5.23 1.95 3.24
N ASN A 136 -4.75 1.09 2.31
CA ASN A 136 -3.38 1.18 1.79
C ASN A 136 -3.15 2.48 1.00
N LEU A 137 -4.13 2.92 0.21
CA LEU A 137 -4.02 4.17 -0.57
C LEU A 137 -3.77 5.40 0.31
N ILE A 138 -4.45 5.47 1.46
CA ILE A 138 -4.30 6.60 2.39
C ILE A 138 -3.22 6.36 3.46
N ASN A 139 -2.46 5.27 3.33
CA ASN A 139 -1.45 4.86 4.33
C ASN A 139 -2.02 4.73 5.76
N LEU A 140 -3.29 4.32 5.88
CA LEU A 140 -3.98 4.30 7.17
C LEU A 140 -3.30 3.41 8.20
N ASP A 141 -2.71 2.32 7.77
CA ASP A 141 -2.07 1.31 8.62
C ASP A 141 -0.56 1.52 8.78
N ASN A 142 0.03 2.50 8.09
CA ASN A 142 1.42 2.86 8.29
C ASN A 142 1.58 3.63 9.60
N LEU A 143 2.43 3.12 10.50
CA LEU A 143 2.63 3.71 11.82
C LEU A 143 3.44 5.02 11.79
N VAL A 144 4.33 5.18 10.81
CA VAL A 144 5.29 6.29 10.75
C VAL A 144 4.94 7.27 9.63
N ASP A 145 4.58 6.77 8.45
CA ASP A 145 4.28 7.57 7.26
C ASP A 145 2.79 7.53 6.89
N ALA A 146 1.99 8.26 7.61
CA ALA A 146 0.56 8.43 7.35
C ALA A 146 0.24 9.81 6.71
N THR A 147 1.12 10.34 5.87
CA THR A 147 1.05 11.72 5.36
C THR A 147 -0.29 12.04 4.68
N ASN A 148 -0.80 11.14 3.85
CA ASN A 148 -2.10 11.34 3.18
C ASN A 148 -3.26 11.36 4.18
N PHE A 149 -3.26 10.43 5.13
CA PHE A 149 -4.27 10.36 6.17
C PHE A 149 -4.23 11.59 7.09
N THR A 150 -3.04 12.00 7.52
CA THR A 150 -2.82 13.22 8.31
C THR A 150 -3.44 14.44 7.64
N LYS A 151 -3.17 14.64 6.35
CA LYS A 151 -3.72 15.76 5.59
C LYS A 151 -5.25 15.72 5.52
N ILE A 152 -5.85 14.56 5.32
CA ILE A 152 -7.32 14.40 5.30
C ILE A 152 -7.91 14.84 6.65
N ILE A 153 -7.29 14.43 7.76
CA ILE A 153 -7.76 14.82 9.10
C ILE A 153 -7.60 16.34 9.32
N GLU A 154 -6.48 16.92 8.94
CA GLU A 154 -6.25 18.37 9.05
C GLU A 154 -7.30 19.17 8.26
N ASP A 155 -7.50 18.83 6.98
CA ASP A 155 -8.51 19.46 6.11
C ASP A 155 -9.92 19.30 6.70
N THR A 156 -10.22 18.17 7.33
CA THR A 156 -11.52 17.90 7.97
C THR A 156 -11.71 18.77 9.21
N LEU A 157 -10.68 18.91 10.04
CA LEU A 157 -10.72 19.73 11.25
C LEU A 157 -10.82 21.23 10.93
N GLU A 158 -10.16 21.69 9.88
CA GLU A 158 -10.26 23.10 9.44
C GLU A 158 -11.66 23.47 8.98
N ASN A 159 -12.39 22.53 8.37
CA ASN A 159 -13.73 22.75 7.85
C ASN A 159 -14.86 22.38 8.84
N SER A 160 -14.52 21.96 10.05
CA SER A 160 -15.51 21.51 11.05
C SER A 160 -15.75 22.53 12.14
N PRO A 161 -16.95 22.54 12.78
CA PRO A 161 -17.26 23.46 13.89
C PRO A 161 -16.62 23.03 15.22
N ILE A 162 -15.46 22.37 15.22
CA ILE A 162 -14.80 21.84 16.42
C ILE A 162 -14.47 22.95 17.43
N ASP A 163 -14.17 24.16 16.96
CA ASP A 163 -13.94 25.32 17.83
C ASP A 163 -15.16 25.61 18.75
N SER A 164 -16.36 25.16 18.38
CA SER A 164 -17.57 25.26 19.22
C SER A 164 -17.64 24.26 20.35
N LEU A 165 -16.82 23.19 20.31
CA LEU A 165 -16.86 22.09 21.29
C LEU A 165 -15.93 22.29 22.50
N SER A 166 -15.21 23.43 22.57
CA SER A 166 -14.24 23.71 23.64
C SER A 166 -13.14 22.62 23.80
N ILE A 167 -12.89 21.84 22.76
CA ILE A 167 -11.83 20.84 22.73
C ILE A 167 -10.60 21.46 22.08
N PRO A 168 -9.42 21.45 22.74
CA PRO A 168 -8.19 21.94 22.11
C PRO A 168 -7.88 21.23 20.80
N ARG A 169 -7.52 21.96 19.75
CA ARG A 169 -7.23 21.40 18.40
C ARG A 169 -6.25 20.22 18.42
N PRO A 170 -5.11 20.26 19.16
CA PRO A 170 -4.20 19.11 19.22
C PRO A 170 -4.83 17.85 19.79
N LEU A 171 -5.71 17.99 20.79
CA LEU A 171 -6.45 16.84 21.33
C LEU A 171 -7.52 16.36 20.36
N ALA A 172 -8.27 17.28 19.70
CA ALA A 172 -9.25 16.94 18.70
C ALA A 172 -8.61 16.16 17.54
N TYR A 173 -7.44 16.60 17.06
CA TYR A 173 -6.67 15.91 16.03
C TYR A 173 -6.35 14.46 16.44
N ARG A 174 -5.83 14.25 17.65
CA ARG A 174 -5.47 12.91 18.16
C ARG A 174 -6.71 12.01 18.26
N ILE A 175 -7.80 12.52 18.83
CA ILE A 175 -9.05 11.75 18.97
C ILE A 175 -9.62 11.41 17.60
N VAL A 176 -9.78 12.40 16.71
CA VAL A 176 -10.38 12.18 15.39
C VAL A 176 -9.52 11.24 14.54
N SER A 177 -8.20 11.41 14.55
CA SER A 177 -7.29 10.53 13.82
C SER A 177 -7.41 9.09 14.27
N PHE A 178 -7.47 8.86 15.58
CA PHE A 178 -7.60 7.50 16.12
C PHE A 178 -8.97 6.90 15.81
N LEU A 179 -10.04 7.62 16.07
CA LEU A 179 -11.41 7.15 15.83
C LEU A 179 -11.70 6.92 14.35
N ALA A 180 -11.13 7.74 13.46
CA ALA A 180 -11.23 7.52 12.02
C ALA A 180 -10.57 6.21 11.60
N ARG A 181 -9.41 5.87 12.17
CA ARG A 181 -8.74 4.57 11.93
C ARG A 181 -9.55 3.41 12.51
N GLU A 182 -10.04 3.56 13.73
CA GLU A 182 -10.81 2.54 14.46
C GLU A 182 -12.12 2.19 13.74
N ASN A 183 -12.79 3.20 13.17
CA ASN A 183 -14.09 3.06 12.53
C ASN A 183 -14.04 3.08 10.99
N PHE A 184 -12.86 3.00 10.39
CA PHE A 184 -12.69 3.13 8.95
C PHE A 184 -13.62 2.20 8.16
N ASN A 185 -13.70 0.93 8.53
CA ASN A 185 -14.52 -0.04 7.80
C ASN A 185 -16.01 0.34 7.84
N THR A 186 -16.49 0.83 8.97
CA THR A 186 -17.89 1.31 9.09
C THR A 186 -18.15 2.50 8.16
N PHE A 187 -17.27 3.50 8.17
CA PHE A 187 -17.39 4.66 7.27
C PHE A 187 -17.25 4.26 5.79
N PHE A 188 -16.37 3.30 5.53
CA PHE A 188 -16.18 2.77 4.19
C PHE A 188 -17.47 2.09 3.68
N ASP A 189 -18.04 1.19 4.46
CA ASP A 189 -19.27 0.46 4.10
C ASP A 189 -20.47 1.38 3.87
N GLU A 190 -20.58 2.48 4.62
CA GLU A 190 -21.62 3.49 4.43
C GLU A 190 -21.39 4.36 3.19
N SER A 191 -20.13 4.68 2.86
CA SER A 191 -19.78 5.62 1.78
C SER A 191 -19.61 4.91 0.43
N ALA A 192 -19.11 3.68 0.41
CA ALA A 192 -18.76 2.94 -0.80
C ALA A 192 -19.93 2.82 -1.79
N PRO A 193 -21.20 2.53 -1.39
CA PRO A 193 -22.31 2.45 -2.33
C PRO A 193 -22.61 3.78 -3.04
N LEU A 194 -22.49 4.91 -2.36
CA LEU A 194 -22.75 6.24 -2.93
C LEU A 194 -21.65 6.59 -3.96
N ILE A 195 -20.40 6.28 -3.64
CA ILE A 195 -19.27 6.52 -4.54
C ILE A 195 -19.33 5.59 -5.74
N ALA A 196 -19.66 4.30 -5.55
CA ALA A 196 -19.86 3.35 -6.64
C ALA A 196 -20.94 3.83 -7.62
N GLN A 197 -22.05 4.36 -7.13
CA GLN A 197 -23.10 4.95 -7.97
C GLN A 197 -22.56 6.15 -8.79
N GLN A 198 -21.76 7.04 -8.19
CA GLN A 198 -21.16 8.16 -8.92
C GLN A 198 -20.13 7.70 -9.97
N ILE A 199 -19.37 6.67 -9.68
CA ILE A 199 -18.44 6.02 -10.61
C ILE A 199 -19.20 5.41 -11.80
N GLU A 200 -20.31 4.72 -11.56
CA GLU A 200 -21.18 4.17 -12.61
C GLU A 200 -21.76 5.29 -13.51
N ILE A 201 -22.29 6.35 -12.92
CA ILE A 201 -22.78 7.52 -13.67
C ILE A 201 -21.64 8.14 -14.49
N SER A 202 -20.45 8.24 -13.95
CA SER A 202 -19.28 8.77 -14.65
C SER A 202 -18.85 7.89 -15.80
N SER A 203 -18.88 6.56 -15.63
CA SER A 203 -18.53 5.59 -16.68
C SER A 203 -19.41 5.72 -17.92
N THR A 204 -20.71 5.96 -17.74
CA THR A 204 -21.65 6.14 -18.86
C THR A 204 -21.37 7.40 -19.67
N LYS A 205 -20.65 8.38 -19.13
CA LYS A 205 -20.34 9.68 -19.75
C LYS A 205 -18.94 9.77 -20.35
N ILE A 206 -18.11 8.72 -20.22
CA ILE A 206 -16.70 8.74 -20.69
C ILE A 206 -16.61 9.20 -22.15
N SER A 207 -17.41 8.57 -23.04
CA SER A 207 -17.36 8.84 -24.48
C SER A 207 -17.73 10.30 -24.80
N ASP A 208 -18.68 10.89 -24.08
CA ASP A 208 -19.06 12.29 -24.24
C ASP A 208 -17.96 13.23 -23.75
N HIS A 209 -17.38 12.98 -22.57
CA HIS A 209 -16.29 13.78 -22.04
C HIS A 209 -15.04 13.73 -22.92
N VAL A 210 -14.66 12.53 -23.39
CA VAL A 210 -13.51 12.36 -24.29
C VAL A 210 -13.76 13.07 -25.63
N ARG A 211 -14.97 12.95 -26.19
CA ARG A 211 -15.35 13.70 -27.41
C ARG A 211 -15.18 15.20 -27.20
N ASP A 212 -15.72 15.71 -26.11
CA ASP A 212 -15.70 17.15 -25.82
C ASP A 212 -14.28 17.66 -25.57
N ALA A 213 -13.47 16.91 -24.82
CA ALA A 213 -12.06 17.24 -24.59
C ALA A 213 -11.25 17.23 -25.90
N HIS A 214 -11.45 16.20 -26.75
CA HIS A 214 -10.77 16.10 -28.04
C HIS A 214 -11.18 17.25 -28.98
N ASN A 215 -12.47 17.60 -29.05
CA ASN A 215 -12.95 18.72 -29.83
C ASN A 215 -12.37 20.05 -29.35
N ASN A 216 -12.32 20.29 -28.06
CA ASN A 216 -11.70 21.48 -27.49
C ASN A 216 -10.21 21.56 -27.82
N ALA A 217 -9.47 20.45 -27.73
CA ALA A 217 -8.05 20.41 -28.09
C ALA A 217 -7.80 20.74 -29.59
N LEU A 218 -8.70 20.28 -30.47
CA LEU A 218 -8.63 20.63 -31.90
C LEU A 218 -8.99 22.11 -32.17
N GLU A 219 -9.89 22.73 -31.36
CA GLU A 219 -10.27 24.14 -31.47
C GLU A 219 -9.19 25.09 -30.94
N THR A 220 -8.53 24.76 -29.83
CA THR A 220 -7.58 25.64 -29.11
C THR A 220 -6.20 25.72 -29.73
N ARG A 221 -5.93 24.98 -30.80
CA ARG A 221 -4.64 24.92 -31.50
C ARG A 221 -3.44 24.54 -30.61
N ASP A 222 -3.64 23.71 -29.60
CA ASP A 222 -2.55 23.15 -28.78
C ASP A 222 -1.58 22.25 -29.58
N GLN A 223 -1.65 22.40 -30.90
CA GLN A 223 -0.82 21.67 -31.87
C GLN A 223 0.63 22.18 -31.89
N THR A 224 0.87 23.40 -31.41
CA THR A 224 2.18 24.07 -31.47
C THR A 224 3.32 23.25 -30.86
N GLN A 225 3.10 22.59 -29.74
CA GLN A 225 4.14 21.77 -29.12
C GLN A 225 4.57 20.56 -29.98
N TRP A 226 3.62 19.91 -30.64
CA TRP A 226 3.94 18.81 -31.55
C TRP A 226 4.63 19.32 -32.82
N GLU A 227 4.17 20.40 -33.39
CA GLU A 227 4.79 21.03 -34.55
C GLU A 227 6.23 21.46 -34.26
N GLU A 228 6.49 22.10 -33.12
CA GLU A 228 7.83 22.46 -32.68
C GLU A 228 8.79 21.28 -32.55
N ARG A 229 8.29 20.16 -32.00
CA ARG A 229 9.10 18.95 -31.85
C ARG A 229 9.40 18.30 -33.17
N LEU A 230 8.39 18.10 -34.02
CA LEU A 230 8.52 17.46 -35.30
C LEU A 230 9.34 18.32 -36.26
N SER A 231 9.34 19.64 -36.12
CA SER A 231 10.20 20.54 -36.93
C SER A 231 11.69 20.39 -36.63
N LYS A 232 12.07 19.73 -35.52
CA LYS A 232 13.49 19.43 -35.23
C LYS A 232 14.05 18.21 -35.98
N LEU A 233 13.17 17.44 -36.65
CA LEU A 233 13.56 16.29 -37.45
C LEU A 233 13.97 16.69 -38.84
N ASN A 234 14.85 15.89 -39.45
CA ASN A 234 15.21 16.02 -40.89
C ASN A 234 14.17 15.28 -41.72
N TRP A 235 13.41 16.00 -42.51
CA TRP A 235 12.33 15.46 -43.33
C TRP A 235 12.73 15.21 -44.75
N SER A 236 12.27 14.09 -45.30
CA SER A 236 12.44 13.72 -46.72
C SER A 236 11.32 12.76 -47.13
N THR A 237 11.14 12.56 -48.44
CA THR A 237 10.29 11.49 -48.94
C THR A 237 11.13 10.28 -49.35
N GLN A 238 10.54 9.09 -49.26
CA GLN A 238 11.11 7.84 -49.77
C GLN A 238 10.08 7.14 -50.64
N GLU A 239 10.55 6.64 -51.81
CA GLU A 239 9.75 5.78 -52.68
C GLU A 239 9.80 4.35 -52.15
N VAL A 240 8.65 3.70 -52.14
CA VAL A 240 8.45 2.34 -51.63
C VAL A 240 7.42 1.61 -52.50
N THR A 241 7.10 0.36 -52.18
CA THR A 241 6.05 -0.38 -52.90
C THR A 241 5.19 -1.12 -51.89
N GLY A 242 3.86 -0.95 -51.99
CA GLY A 242 2.91 -1.68 -51.16
C GLY A 242 2.82 -1.23 -49.71
N ALA A 243 3.09 0.05 -49.40
CA ALA A 243 2.86 0.59 -48.06
C ALA A 243 1.36 0.60 -47.74
N VAL A 244 1.01 0.31 -46.48
CA VAL A 244 -0.37 0.38 -45.95
C VAL A 244 -0.56 1.64 -45.10
N LEU A 245 -1.81 2.08 -44.93
CA LEU A 245 -2.17 3.20 -44.06
C LEU A 245 -2.99 2.69 -42.89
N SER A 246 -2.45 2.82 -41.67
CA SER A 246 -3.15 2.54 -40.40
C SER A 246 -4.20 3.60 -40.07
N ASP A 247 -5.17 3.28 -39.27
CA ASP A 247 -6.16 4.24 -38.78
C ASP A 247 -5.60 5.22 -37.71
N CYS A 248 -4.42 4.95 -37.12
CA CYS A 248 -3.66 5.93 -36.35
C CYS A 248 -2.87 6.91 -37.20
N VAL A 249 -2.76 6.66 -38.51
CA VAL A 249 -2.17 7.47 -39.61
C VAL A 249 -0.65 7.65 -39.49
N VAL A 250 -0.10 8.01 -38.35
CA VAL A 250 1.32 8.34 -38.16
C VAL A 250 1.95 7.40 -37.15
N LEU A 251 3.06 6.79 -37.56
CA LEU A 251 3.89 5.95 -36.71
C LEU A 251 5.16 6.67 -36.31
N ALA A 252 5.65 6.38 -35.14
CA ALA A 252 6.95 6.83 -34.69
C ALA A 252 7.71 5.69 -33.98
N ARG A 253 9.03 5.87 -33.91
CA ARG A 253 9.92 4.97 -33.18
C ARG A 253 10.87 5.78 -32.33
N GLU A 254 11.01 5.38 -31.09
CA GLU A 254 12.02 5.86 -30.18
C GLU A 254 13.31 5.02 -30.28
N GLU A 255 14.42 5.55 -29.78
CA GLU A 255 15.70 4.87 -29.87
C GLU A 255 15.67 3.50 -29.16
N GLY A 256 15.99 2.45 -29.92
CA GLY A 256 16.00 1.07 -29.42
C GLY A 256 14.63 0.43 -29.22
N GLN A 257 13.53 1.13 -29.58
CA GLN A 257 12.17 0.61 -29.43
C GLN A 257 11.52 0.23 -30.77
N GLU A 258 10.37 -0.40 -30.69
CA GLU A 258 9.54 -0.71 -31.84
C GLU A 258 8.67 0.50 -32.26
N PHE A 259 8.02 0.38 -33.42
CA PHE A 259 7.08 1.40 -33.87
C PHE A 259 5.83 1.43 -33.00
N THR A 260 5.41 2.63 -32.63
CA THR A 260 4.16 2.93 -31.93
C THR A 260 3.41 4.06 -32.65
N PRO A 261 2.11 4.26 -32.40
CA PRO A 261 1.43 5.49 -32.83
C PRO A 261 2.17 6.72 -32.31
N LEU A 262 2.38 7.73 -33.13
CA LEU A 262 3.16 8.92 -32.75
C LEU A 262 2.66 9.61 -31.48
N LEU A 263 1.35 9.63 -31.28
CA LEU A 263 0.74 10.23 -30.08
C LEU A 263 1.20 9.57 -28.76
N LEU A 264 1.58 8.31 -28.81
CA LEU A 264 1.96 7.49 -27.64
C LEU A 264 3.47 7.52 -27.37
N THR A 265 4.26 8.25 -28.17
CA THR A 265 5.69 8.37 -27.92
C THR A 265 6.00 9.29 -26.74
N SER A 266 7.10 9.00 -26.04
CA SER A 266 7.62 9.90 -25.01
C SER A 266 8.04 11.24 -25.60
N LYS A 267 8.01 12.30 -24.79
CA LYS A 267 8.17 13.67 -25.29
C LYS A 267 9.60 14.01 -25.77
N THR A 268 10.59 13.15 -25.59
CA THR A 268 12.01 13.56 -25.68
C THR A 268 12.87 12.79 -26.70
N ASN A 269 12.53 11.55 -27.05
CA ASN A 269 13.45 10.64 -27.74
C ASN A 269 12.96 10.08 -29.09
N ILE A 270 12.13 10.84 -29.82
CA ILE A 270 11.67 10.42 -31.14
C ILE A 270 12.88 10.37 -32.11
N GLU A 271 13.14 9.18 -32.65
CA GLU A 271 14.19 8.90 -33.60
C GLU A 271 13.70 8.97 -35.05
N LEU A 272 12.48 8.47 -35.27
CA LEU A 272 11.91 8.26 -36.57
C LEU A 272 10.40 8.47 -36.53
N VAL A 273 9.89 9.23 -37.49
CA VAL A 273 8.45 9.42 -37.71
C VAL A 273 8.13 9.06 -39.15
N ILE A 274 7.05 8.32 -39.40
CA ILE A 274 6.62 7.90 -40.72
C ILE A 274 5.14 8.23 -40.92
N LEU A 275 4.86 8.93 -42.02
CA LEU A 275 3.52 9.17 -42.53
C LEU A 275 3.44 8.61 -43.95
N PRO A 276 2.68 7.53 -44.21
CA PRO A 276 2.44 7.05 -45.55
C PRO A 276 1.55 8.04 -46.32
N LEU A 277 2.09 8.66 -47.40
CA LEU A 277 1.35 9.59 -48.28
C LEU A 277 0.59 8.84 -49.38
N ALA A 278 1.15 7.70 -49.81
CA ALA A 278 0.54 6.80 -50.77
C ALA A 278 1.16 5.40 -50.62
N HIS A 279 0.57 4.41 -51.30
CA HIS A 279 1.11 3.05 -51.33
C HIS A 279 2.56 2.97 -51.81
N ASN A 280 3.01 3.97 -52.57
CA ASN A 280 4.35 4.06 -53.10
C ASN A 280 5.20 5.22 -52.58
N ARG A 281 4.72 5.96 -51.56
CA ARG A 281 5.40 7.15 -51.04
C ARG A 281 5.24 7.31 -49.53
N LEU A 282 6.37 7.43 -48.84
CA LEU A 282 6.44 7.75 -47.41
C LEU A 282 7.00 9.15 -47.19
N LEU A 283 6.46 9.88 -46.23
CA LEU A 283 7.08 11.06 -45.62
C LEU A 283 7.79 10.60 -44.36
N ILE A 284 9.07 10.93 -44.20
CA ILE A 284 9.93 10.42 -43.15
C ILE A 284 10.63 11.59 -42.46
N GLY A 285 10.41 11.70 -41.15
CA GLY A 285 11.16 12.57 -40.25
C GLY A 285 12.13 11.76 -39.43
N LYS A 286 13.43 12.08 -39.42
CA LYS A 286 14.45 11.32 -38.71
C LYS A 286 15.48 12.19 -38.01
N LYS A 287 16.02 11.67 -36.90
CA LYS A 287 17.16 12.24 -36.20
C LYS A 287 18.44 11.55 -36.69
N GLY A 288 19.21 12.25 -37.53
CA GLY A 288 20.45 11.70 -38.13
C GLY A 288 20.25 10.96 -39.45
N THR A 289 21.32 10.30 -39.95
CA THR A 289 21.33 9.53 -41.19
C THR A 289 21.10 8.04 -40.91
N LYS A 290 20.05 7.43 -41.47
CA LYS A 290 19.75 6.01 -41.28
C LYS A 290 19.37 5.29 -42.54
N LYS A 291 19.42 3.94 -42.49
CA LYS A 291 19.10 3.00 -43.56
C LYS A 291 17.70 3.20 -44.12
N PRO A 292 17.46 2.83 -45.41
CA PRO A 292 16.12 2.77 -45.98
C PRO A 292 15.16 1.94 -45.11
N ILE A 293 13.88 2.32 -45.16
CA ILE A 293 12.85 1.64 -44.37
C ILE A 293 12.44 0.36 -45.11
N ASP A 294 12.44 -0.76 -44.39
CA ASP A 294 11.84 -2.00 -44.87
C ASP A 294 10.32 -1.91 -44.81
N VAL A 295 9.67 -2.00 -45.93
CA VAL A 295 8.20 -1.85 -46.07
C VAL A 295 7.46 -3.00 -45.41
N LYS A 296 8.01 -4.22 -45.40
CA LYS A 296 7.35 -5.37 -44.76
C LYS A 296 7.26 -5.18 -43.23
N SER A 297 8.38 -4.79 -42.64
CA SER A 297 8.42 -4.46 -41.21
C SER A 297 7.53 -3.24 -40.88
N LEU A 298 7.49 -2.23 -41.73
CA LEU A 298 6.61 -1.08 -41.56
C LEU A 298 5.13 -1.47 -41.65
N ASN A 299 4.74 -2.30 -42.62
CA ASN A 299 3.35 -2.76 -42.76
C ASN A 299 2.91 -3.59 -41.57
N ALA A 300 3.77 -4.48 -41.05
CA ALA A 300 3.48 -5.22 -39.84
C ALA A 300 3.30 -4.28 -38.63
N ALA A 301 4.17 -3.27 -38.50
CA ALA A 301 4.04 -2.24 -37.45
C ALA A 301 2.76 -1.39 -37.63
N SER A 302 2.44 -0.99 -38.87
CA SER A 302 1.20 -0.25 -39.19
C SER A 302 -0.04 -1.03 -38.81
N ALA A 303 -0.09 -2.32 -39.09
CA ALA A 303 -1.19 -3.19 -38.66
C ALA A 303 -1.26 -3.32 -37.15
N ALA A 304 -0.12 -3.56 -36.47
CA ALA A 304 -0.09 -3.70 -35.01
C ALA A 304 -0.52 -2.42 -34.27
N CYS A 305 -0.16 -1.24 -34.80
CA CYS A 305 -0.52 0.06 -34.26
C CYS A 305 -1.95 0.51 -34.64
N SER A 306 -2.61 -0.16 -35.61
CA SER A 306 -4.01 0.13 -35.94
C SER A 306 -4.94 -0.25 -34.79
N ASP A 307 -5.93 0.60 -34.48
CA ASP A 307 -6.97 0.30 -33.50
C ASP A 307 -8.05 -0.65 -34.10
N ARG A 308 -8.55 -0.32 -35.28
CA ARG A 308 -9.69 -1.02 -35.91
C ARG A 308 -9.43 -1.53 -37.30
N PHE A 309 -8.62 -0.84 -38.10
CA PHE A 309 -8.40 -1.20 -39.46
C PHE A 309 -7.13 -0.53 -40.03
N PHE A 310 -6.65 -1.07 -41.14
CA PHE A 310 -5.75 -0.37 -42.08
C PHE A 310 -6.28 -0.51 -43.50
N ILE A 311 -5.80 0.35 -44.42
CA ILE A 311 -6.11 0.29 -45.82
C ILE A 311 -4.87 0.05 -46.65
N SER A 312 -5.03 -0.59 -47.81
CA SER A 312 -3.97 -0.88 -48.75
C SER A 312 -4.41 -0.67 -50.20
N HIS A 313 -3.45 -0.56 -51.05
CA HIS A 313 -3.64 -0.46 -52.50
C HIS A 313 -4.05 -1.79 -53.14
N ARG A 314 -3.49 -2.91 -52.65
CA ARG A 314 -3.82 -4.28 -53.09
C ARG A 314 -4.18 -5.13 -51.90
N SER A 315 -5.04 -6.14 -52.14
CA SER A 315 -5.39 -7.10 -51.07
C SER A 315 -4.17 -7.83 -50.54
N GLU A 316 -3.19 -8.12 -51.40
CA GLU A 316 -1.97 -8.86 -51.06
C GLU A 316 -1.07 -8.11 -50.09
N ASP A 317 -1.08 -6.77 -50.10
CA ASP A 317 -0.27 -5.94 -49.17
C ASP A 317 -0.66 -6.11 -47.69
N GLY A 318 -1.88 -6.63 -47.44
CA GLY A 318 -2.42 -6.88 -46.08
C GLY A 318 -2.49 -8.35 -45.69
N ILE A 319 -2.07 -9.28 -46.58
CA ILE A 319 -2.14 -10.72 -46.27
C ILE A 319 -1.27 -11.04 -45.07
N GLY A 320 -1.86 -11.77 -44.09
CA GLY A 320 -1.16 -12.19 -42.85
C GLY A 320 -0.93 -11.08 -41.84
N LEU A 321 -1.47 -9.85 -42.01
CA LEU A 321 -1.28 -8.74 -41.10
C LEU A 321 -2.53 -8.45 -40.24
N THR A 322 -3.71 -8.94 -40.60
CA THR A 322 -4.97 -8.60 -39.91
C THR A 322 -5.03 -9.03 -38.48
N HIS A 323 -4.34 -10.13 -38.10
CA HIS A 323 -4.26 -10.62 -36.72
C HIS A 323 -3.44 -9.69 -35.79
N LEU A 324 -2.61 -8.82 -36.36
CA LEU A 324 -1.80 -7.85 -35.61
C LEU A 324 -2.60 -6.62 -35.17
N ILE A 325 -3.76 -6.33 -35.80
CA ILE A 325 -4.59 -5.15 -35.47
C ILE A 325 -4.93 -5.12 -34.00
N GLY A 326 -4.68 -4.01 -33.35
CA GLY A 326 -4.96 -3.76 -31.94
C GLY A 326 -3.87 -4.23 -30.97
N GLN A 327 -2.79 -4.88 -31.44
CA GLN A 327 -1.76 -5.39 -30.52
C GLN A 327 -0.95 -4.28 -29.85
N ARG A 328 -0.71 -3.16 -30.55
CA ARG A 328 0.09 -2.04 -30.03
C ARG A 328 -0.64 -0.70 -30.06
N SER A 329 -1.92 -0.71 -30.36
CA SER A 329 -2.68 0.54 -30.52
C SER A 329 -2.76 1.37 -29.25
N ALA A 330 -2.67 0.75 -28.07
CA ALA A 330 -2.83 1.37 -26.75
C ALA A 330 -1.77 0.95 -25.70
N ASP A 331 -0.72 0.24 -26.09
CA ASP A 331 0.23 -0.38 -25.14
C ASP A 331 0.83 0.60 -24.12
N SER A 332 1.28 1.78 -24.59
CA SER A 332 1.90 2.75 -23.68
C SER A 332 0.91 3.38 -22.69
N ILE A 333 -0.35 3.60 -23.09
CA ILE A 333 -1.39 4.06 -22.15
C ILE A 333 -1.70 2.97 -21.14
N ASN A 334 -1.81 1.72 -21.62
CA ASN A 334 -2.04 0.58 -20.75
C ASN A 334 -0.89 0.41 -19.75
N ALA A 335 0.36 0.54 -20.19
CA ALA A 335 1.54 0.48 -19.34
C ALA A 335 1.56 1.63 -18.32
N SER A 336 1.33 2.88 -18.75
CA SER A 336 1.33 4.04 -17.86
C SER A 336 0.20 4.01 -16.84
N VAL A 337 -0.99 3.56 -17.23
CA VAL A 337 -2.10 3.38 -16.29
C VAL A 337 -1.78 2.27 -15.30
N ASN A 338 -1.25 1.13 -15.76
CA ASN A 338 -0.86 0.04 -14.88
C ASN A 338 0.27 0.46 -13.92
N GLU A 339 1.28 1.20 -14.40
CA GLU A 339 2.35 1.75 -13.56
C GLU A 339 1.81 2.71 -12.49
N ALA A 340 0.90 3.61 -12.88
CA ALA A 340 0.23 4.49 -11.92
C ALA A 340 -0.58 3.68 -10.87
N LEU A 341 -1.27 2.62 -11.30
CA LEU A 341 -2.03 1.76 -10.40
C LEU A 341 -1.14 0.89 -9.51
N LEU A 342 0.02 0.45 -10.00
CA LEU A 342 1.03 -0.26 -9.19
C LEU A 342 1.63 0.65 -8.12
N GLY A 343 1.84 1.93 -8.43
CA GLY A 343 2.28 2.93 -7.45
C GLY A 343 1.30 3.11 -6.28
N PHE A 344 0.04 2.71 -6.45
CA PHE A 344 -0.98 2.68 -5.40
C PHE A 344 -1.14 1.29 -4.75
N ASN A 345 -0.26 0.32 -5.01
CA ASN A 345 -0.40 -1.08 -4.56
C ASN A 345 -1.75 -1.73 -4.90
N LEU A 346 -2.37 -1.29 -6.00
CA LEU A 346 -3.64 -1.81 -6.51
C LEU A 346 -3.48 -3.11 -7.33
N SER A 347 -2.31 -3.72 -7.31
CA SER A 347 -2.10 -5.02 -7.95
C SER A 347 -2.87 -6.09 -7.16
N SER A 348 -3.88 -6.66 -7.81
CA SER A 348 -4.72 -7.73 -7.30
C SER A 348 -3.99 -9.06 -7.04
N GLU A 349 -2.67 -9.08 -7.13
CA GLU A 349 -1.84 -10.27 -6.90
C GLU A 349 -1.40 -10.43 -5.44
N ASN A 350 -1.53 -9.41 -4.61
CA ASN A 350 -1.42 -9.59 -3.16
C ASN A 350 -2.81 -9.87 -2.54
N LYS A 351 -3.50 -10.89 -3.02
CA LYS A 351 -4.19 -11.77 -2.09
C LYS A 351 -3.06 -12.42 -1.31
N GLU A 352 -2.66 -11.82 -0.21
CA GLU A 352 -2.09 -12.58 0.86
C GLU A 352 -3.13 -13.67 1.17
N SER A 353 -2.97 -14.80 0.49
CA SER A 353 -3.40 -16.04 1.08
C SER A 353 -2.68 -16.02 2.41
N PHE A 354 -3.41 -15.84 3.48
CA PHE A 354 -2.95 -15.99 4.83
C PHE A 354 -2.34 -17.41 4.87
N THR A 355 -1.05 -17.47 4.56
CA THR A 355 -0.29 -18.69 4.77
C THR A 355 -0.27 -18.83 6.28
N PRO A 356 -0.78 -19.94 6.82
CA PRO A 356 -0.59 -20.25 8.23
C PRO A 356 0.89 -20.01 8.52
N PHE A 357 1.19 -19.29 9.59
CA PHE A 357 2.56 -19.00 9.99
C PHE A 357 3.32 -20.33 10.08
N GLU A 358 4.04 -20.69 9.03
CA GLU A 358 5.12 -21.67 9.18
C GLU A 358 6.14 -20.96 10.06
N PRO A 359 6.56 -21.58 11.19
CA PRO A 359 7.63 -21.02 11.99
C PRO A 359 8.79 -20.77 11.02
N VAL A 360 9.15 -19.49 10.83
CA VAL A 360 10.19 -19.10 9.87
C VAL A 360 11.47 -19.72 10.40
N TYR A 361 11.87 -20.84 9.84
CA TYR A 361 13.16 -21.48 10.09
C TYR A 361 14.24 -20.55 9.57
N TYR A 362 14.80 -19.76 10.47
CA TYR A 362 15.91 -18.87 10.14
C TYR A 362 17.18 -19.70 9.96
N GLY A 363 17.74 -19.66 8.74
CA GLY A 363 18.96 -20.37 8.38
C GLY A 363 20.10 -20.16 9.38
N THR A 364 20.56 -21.20 9.86
CA THR A 364 21.89 -21.70 10.27
C THR A 364 23.03 -20.71 10.48
N GLU A 365 22.90 -19.71 11.34
CA GLU A 365 24.06 -19.20 12.07
C GLU A 365 23.84 -19.49 13.55
N ASN A 366 24.63 -20.42 14.11
CA ASN A 366 24.77 -20.83 15.54
C ASN A 366 23.75 -20.20 16.51
N SER A 367 22.49 -20.65 16.44
CA SER A 367 21.40 -20.13 17.27
C SER A 367 21.42 -20.67 18.69
N SER A 368 21.94 -21.88 18.89
CA SER A 368 22.07 -22.50 20.22
C SER A 368 23.22 -21.89 21.01
N PRO A 369 23.10 -21.74 22.35
CA PRO A 369 24.21 -21.37 23.20
C PRO A 369 25.26 -22.46 23.15
N ALA A 370 26.55 -22.10 23.03
CA ALA A 370 27.67 -23.03 23.06
C ALA A 370 27.72 -23.82 24.38
N SER A 371 27.31 -23.17 25.49
CA SER A 371 27.13 -23.75 26.82
C SER A 371 26.18 -22.87 27.62
N PHE A 372 25.39 -23.47 28.45
CA PHE A 372 24.54 -22.75 29.43
C PHE A 372 24.58 -23.45 30.78
N LEU A 373 24.35 -22.69 31.86
CA LEU A 373 24.32 -23.20 33.22
C LEU A 373 22.88 -23.59 33.60
N LEU A 374 22.65 -24.81 34.04
CA LEU A 374 21.41 -25.21 34.70
C LEU A 374 21.64 -25.34 36.18
N THR A 375 20.96 -24.54 36.97
CA THR A 375 21.02 -24.55 38.46
C THR A 375 19.71 -24.96 39.04
N LEU A 376 19.71 -25.98 39.87
CA LEU A 376 18.56 -26.43 40.64
C LEU A 376 18.84 -26.14 42.12
N LYS A 377 18.27 -25.04 42.64
CA LYS A 377 18.58 -24.55 43.93
C LYS A 377 17.59 -25.06 44.97
N ASP A 378 18.12 -25.71 46.01
CA ASP A 378 17.37 -26.26 47.15
C ASP A 378 16.47 -27.48 46.84
N PHE A 379 16.72 -28.16 45.70
CA PHE A 379 16.07 -29.42 45.34
C PHE A 379 16.70 -30.58 46.14
N GLY A 380 15.93 -31.18 47.04
CA GLY A 380 16.42 -32.24 47.92
C GLY A 380 16.53 -33.64 47.29
N ASN A 381 16.13 -33.84 46.03
CA ASN A 381 16.11 -35.15 45.36
C ASN A 381 16.92 -35.07 44.03
N SER A 382 17.97 -35.89 43.95
CA SER A 382 18.87 -35.98 42.81
C SER A 382 18.21 -36.55 41.53
N ASP A 383 17.25 -37.46 41.66
CA ASP A 383 16.61 -38.10 40.51
C ASP A 383 15.63 -37.10 39.83
N ILE A 384 14.95 -36.28 40.58
CA ILE A 384 14.15 -35.20 40.09
C ILE A 384 15.02 -34.18 39.34
N ALA A 385 16.16 -33.85 39.93
CA ALA A 385 17.11 -32.93 39.30
C ALA A 385 17.63 -33.44 37.95
N LEU A 386 17.97 -34.72 37.86
CA LEU A 386 18.47 -35.32 36.60
C LEU A 386 17.38 -35.37 35.53
N ARG A 387 16.17 -35.81 35.86
CA ARG A 387 15.03 -35.83 34.91
C ARG A 387 14.72 -34.43 34.39
N LEU A 388 14.67 -33.43 35.24
CA LEU A 388 14.43 -32.04 34.85
C LEU A 388 15.55 -31.52 33.92
N ALA A 389 16.82 -31.86 34.26
CA ALA A 389 17.97 -31.45 33.41
C ALA A 389 17.89 -32.03 32.00
N GLU A 390 17.43 -33.25 31.85
CA GLU A 390 17.27 -33.89 30.52
C GLU A 390 16.12 -33.19 29.74
N ILE A 391 14.98 -32.92 30.36
CA ILE A 391 13.85 -32.22 29.74
C ILE A 391 14.29 -30.83 29.27
N ILE A 392 14.92 -30.05 30.13
CA ILE A 392 15.38 -28.70 29.81
C ILE A 392 16.41 -28.69 28.67
N LYS A 393 17.37 -29.62 28.70
CA LYS A 393 18.36 -29.76 27.61
C LYS A 393 17.71 -30.07 26.28
N THR A 394 16.73 -30.96 26.28
CA THR A 394 15.98 -31.31 25.06
C THR A 394 15.22 -30.09 24.51
N ILE A 395 14.48 -29.39 25.37
CA ILE A 395 13.74 -28.18 24.96
C ILE A 395 14.68 -27.11 24.40
N ILE A 396 15.82 -26.83 25.08
CA ILE A 396 16.79 -25.82 24.62
C ILE A 396 17.44 -26.24 23.30
N HIS A 397 17.71 -27.51 23.11
CA HIS A 397 18.27 -28.01 21.85
C HIS A 397 17.28 -27.84 20.70
N GLU A 398 16.05 -28.27 20.86
CA GLU A 398 15.00 -28.16 19.86
C GLU A 398 14.70 -26.68 19.50
N VAL A 399 14.51 -25.84 20.53
CA VAL A 399 14.24 -24.42 20.34
C VAL A 399 15.44 -23.71 19.70
N GLY A 400 16.66 -24.04 20.13
CA GLY A 400 17.88 -23.43 19.59
C GLY A 400 18.14 -23.73 18.13
N ASN A 401 17.53 -24.77 17.58
CA ASN A 401 17.56 -25.06 16.15
C ASN A 401 16.65 -24.13 15.34
N SER A 402 15.66 -23.55 16.00
CA SER A 402 14.61 -22.75 15.34
C SER A 402 14.75 -21.25 15.62
N ILE A 403 15.20 -20.83 16.79
CA ILE A 403 15.29 -19.43 17.20
C ILE A 403 16.65 -19.09 17.86
N PRO A 404 17.13 -17.82 17.72
CA PRO A 404 18.44 -17.40 18.25
C PRO A 404 18.39 -17.20 19.75
N ILE A 405 18.89 -18.14 20.53
CA ILE A 405 19.04 -18.08 21.98
C ILE A 405 20.50 -18.02 22.47
N SER A 406 21.40 -17.57 21.61
CA SER A 406 22.86 -17.52 21.88
C SER A 406 23.24 -16.64 23.06
N ILE A 407 22.36 -15.72 23.47
CA ILE A 407 22.57 -14.85 24.64
C ILE A 407 22.20 -15.49 25.97
N LEU A 408 21.65 -16.71 25.98
CA LEU A 408 21.35 -17.45 27.21
C LEU A 408 22.63 -17.70 28.01
N ASP A 409 22.66 -17.25 29.28
CA ASP A 409 23.69 -17.54 30.26
C ASP A 409 23.39 -18.85 31.01
N GLY A 410 22.15 -18.97 31.47
CA GLY A 410 21.71 -20.14 32.22
C GLY A 410 20.28 -20.02 32.71
N ILE A 411 19.79 -21.11 33.29
CA ILE A 411 18.45 -21.20 33.90
C ILE A 411 18.59 -21.67 35.34
N THR A 412 17.99 -20.96 36.27
CA THR A 412 17.91 -21.33 37.68
C THR A 412 16.45 -21.61 38.08
N PHE A 413 16.17 -22.82 38.52
CA PHE A 413 14.94 -23.14 39.26
C PHE A 413 15.22 -23.07 40.75
N ALA A 414 14.39 -22.40 41.51
CA ALA A 414 14.60 -22.18 42.95
C ALA A 414 13.32 -22.27 43.77
N LEU A 415 13.39 -22.91 44.94
CA LEU A 415 12.32 -22.89 45.92
C LEU A 415 12.15 -21.52 46.56
N ASP A 416 13.26 -20.83 46.86
CA ASP A 416 13.24 -19.43 47.24
C ASP A 416 13.54 -18.55 45.99
N TYR A 417 12.49 -18.34 45.19
CA TYR A 417 12.57 -17.51 43.96
C TYR A 417 13.05 -16.07 44.19
N PRO A 418 12.58 -15.33 45.22
CA PRO A 418 13.10 -13.99 45.53
C PRO A 418 14.58 -13.96 45.87
N ALA A 419 15.06 -14.87 46.68
CA ALA A 419 16.48 -14.97 47.01
C ALA A 419 17.34 -15.36 45.80
N ALA A 420 16.82 -16.20 44.93
CA ALA A 420 17.48 -16.55 43.68
C ALA A 420 17.64 -15.33 42.72
N LEU A 421 16.59 -14.51 42.57
CA LEU A 421 16.64 -13.29 41.79
C LEU A 421 17.73 -12.31 42.24
N THR A 422 17.90 -12.17 43.56
CA THR A 422 18.90 -11.26 44.13
C THR A 422 20.32 -11.82 44.04
N SER A 423 20.47 -13.16 43.96
CA SER A 423 21.77 -13.85 43.97
C SER A 423 22.48 -13.86 42.60
N ILE A 424 21.78 -13.52 41.51
CA ILE A 424 22.42 -13.48 40.17
C ILE A 424 23.52 -12.42 40.14
N ILE A 425 24.74 -12.87 39.92
CA ILE A 425 25.93 -12.00 39.87
C ILE A 425 25.83 -11.05 38.70
N ARG A 426 25.91 -9.77 38.99
CA ARG A 426 26.00 -8.67 38.02
C ARG A 426 27.37 -8.05 38.17
N GLU A 427 28.15 -7.96 37.10
CA GLU A 427 29.47 -7.29 37.12
C GLU A 427 29.33 -5.79 37.39
N ASN A 428 28.19 -5.20 37.14
CA ASN A 428 27.96 -3.77 37.39
C ASN A 428 27.35 -3.54 38.79
N LYS A 429 28.17 -3.11 39.74
CA LYS A 429 27.77 -2.84 41.15
C LYS A 429 26.72 -1.74 41.31
N ASN A 430 26.45 -0.92 40.27
CA ASN A 430 25.47 0.16 40.29
C ASN A 430 24.07 -0.25 39.82
N SER A 431 23.86 -1.48 39.31
CA SER A 431 22.55 -1.95 38.91
C SER A 431 21.77 -2.38 40.18
N LYS A 432 20.56 -1.81 40.40
CA LYS A 432 19.66 -2.25 41.46
C LYS A 432 19.36 -3.75 41.33
N ALA A 433 19.35 -4.44 42.46
CA ALA A 433 18.92 -5.84 42.52
C ALA A 433 17.51 -6.01 41.91
N SER A 434 17.31 -7.10 41.16
CA SER A 434 16.00 -7.40 40.61
C SER A 434 15.11 -7.92 41.76
N GLU A 435 14.09 -7.17 42.13
CA GLU A 435 13.14 -7.57 43.15
C GLU A 435 11.86 -8.09 42.49
N SER A 436 11.24 -9.13 43.11
CA SER A 436 9.89 -9.49 42.73
C SER A 436 8.93 -8.55 43.48
N GLN A 437 8.21 -7.70 42.72
CA GLN A 437 7.15 -6.91 43.35
C GLN A 437 5.87 -7.73 43.36
N PRO A 438 5.18 -7.85 44.51
CA PRO A 438 3.85 -8.41 44.55
C PRO A 438 2.92 -7.52 43.72
N ARG A 439 2.19 -8.12 42.78
CA ARG A 439 1.15 -7.44 42.01
C ARG A 439 -0.22 -7.91 42.49
N ASP A 440 -1.22 -7.07 42.39
CA ASP A 440 -2.61 -7.38 42.80
C ASP A 440 -3.21 -8.59 42.07
N TYR A 441 -2.56 -9.07 41.01
CA TYR A 441 -3.03 -10.16 40.14
C TYR A 441 -2.18 -11.42 40.18
N GLY A 442 -1.31 -11.58 41.18
CA GLY A 442 -0.51 -12.77 41.36
C GLY A 442 0.99 -12.52 41.49
N ARG A 443 1.73 -13.57 41.78
CA ARG A 443 3.17 -13.56 41.98
C ARG A 443 3.86 -13.96 40.68
N ALA A 444 4.85 -13.18 40.24
CA ALA A 444 5.69 -13.58 39.11
C ALA A 444 6.46 -14.86 39.46
N VAL A 445 6.31 -15.88 38.62
CA VAL A 445 6.96 -17.20 38.80
C VAL A 445 8.23 -17.36 37.96
N ALA A 446 8.54 -16.41 37.08
CA ALA A 446 9.73 -16.43 36.26
C ALA A 446 10.16 -15.01 35.88
N LYS A 447 11.47 -14.81 35.62
CA LYS A 447 12.04 -13.54 35.14
C LYS A 447 13.35 -13.74 34.40
N ILE A 448 13.56 -13.00 33.34
CA ILE A 448 14.84 -12.87 32.66
C ILE A 448 15.64 -11.75 33.32
N VAL A 449 16.87 -12.03 33.68
CA VAL A 449 17.78 -11.09 34.36
C VAL A 449 19.00 -10.86 33.49
N PRO A 450 19.35 -9.60 33.14
CA PRO A 450 20.59 -9.31 32.46
C PRO A 450 21.79 -9.75 33.28
N ALA A 451 22.76 -10.41 32.65
CA ALA A 451 24.02 -10.85 33.24
C ALA A 451 25.18 -10.48 32.31
N ILE A 452 26.37 -10.34 32.85
CA ILE A 452 27.59 -10.11 32.07
C ILE A 452 28.54 -11.29 32.31
N ARG A 453 28.95 -11.95 31.25
CA ARG A 453 29.91 -13.07 31.29
C ARG A 453 31.06 -12.82 30.31
N ASN A 454 32.27 -12.83 30.81
CA ASN A 454 33.46 -12.57 29.98
C ASN A 454 33.33 -11.26 29.18
N SER A 455 32.83 -10.19 29.80
CA SER A 455 32.57 -8.87 29.19
C SER A 455 31.55 -8.88 28.05
N LYS A 456 30.74 -9.94 27.92
CA LYS A 456 29.66 -10.02 26.95
C LYS A 456 28.30 -9.95 27.65
N PRO A 457 27.33 -9.21 27.10
CA PRO A 457 25.97 -9.23 27.61
C PRO A 457 25.35 -10.60 27.41
N LYS A 458 24.76 -11.13 28.45
CA LYS A 458 24.05 -12.40 28.52
C LYS A 458 22.76 -12.21 29.32
N HIS A 459 21.90 -13.22 29.30
CA HIS A 459 20.65 -13.19 30.05
C HIS A 459 20.46 -14.51 30.80
N HIS A 460 20.11 -14.42 32.07
CA HIS A 460 19.87 -15.55 32.95
C HIS A 460 18.38 -15.65 33.28
N ILE A 461 17.81 -16.83 33.13
CA ILE A 461 16.38 -17.09 33.47
C ILE A 461 16.29 -17.61 34.87
N VAL A 462 15.48 -16.98 35.73
CA VAL A 462 15.17 -17.46 37.07
C VAL A 462 13.70 -17.86 37.11
N ILE A 463 13.41 -19.08 37.60
CA ILE A 463 12.08 -19.69 37.59
C ILE A 463 11.79 -20.26 38.98
N ASP A 464 10.55 -20.07 39.44
CA ASP A 464 10.05 -20.70 40.69
C ASP A 464 10.02 -22.24 40.53
N ALA A 465 10.37 -22.96 41.58
CA ALA A 465 10.45 -24.42 41.55
C ALA A 465 9.10 -25.11 41.27
N THR A 466 7.97 -24.45 41.49
CA THR A 466 6.66 -25.00 41.11
C THR A 466 6.57 -25.32 39.64
N VAL A 467 7.16 -24.49 38.79
CA VAL A 467 7.22 -24.73 37.33
C VAL A 467 8.05 -25.98 37.01
N ALA A 468 9.13 -26.23 37.75
CA ALA A 468 9.94 -27.44 37.57
C ALA A 468 9.13 -28.71 37.92
N TYR A 469 8.36 -28.70 38.97
CA TYR A 469 7.50 -29.83 39.32
C TYR A 469 6.38 -30.03 38.27
N ASN A 470 5.82 -28.94 37.73
CA ASN A 470 4.83 -29.01 36.68
C ASN A 470 5.41 -29.58 35.36
N LEU A 471 6.66 -29.23 34.99
CA LEU A 471 7.35 -29.84 33.85
C LEU A 471 7.54 -31.35 33.97
N LEU A 472 7.58 -31.86 35.19
CA LEU A 472 7.72 -33.30 35.52
C LEU A 472 6.39 -34.00 35.69
N SER A 473 5.26 -33.28 35.70
CA SER A 473 3.91 -33.85 35.87
C SER A 473 3.54 -34.74 34.70
N ASP A 474 2.82 -35.83 35.01
CA ASP A 474 2.22 -36.71 33.99
C ASP A 474 0.90 -36.11 33.42
N SER A 475 0.34 -35.09 34.10
CA SER A 475 -0.86 -34.38 33.66
C SER A 475 -0.51 -33.28 32.65
N ASP A 476 -1.18 -33.29 31.50
CA ASP A 476 -1.05 -32.23 30.51
C ASP A 476 -1.56 -30.88 31.02
N GLU A 477 -2.54 -30.88 31.97
CA GLU A 477 -3.06 -29.64 32.56
C GLU A 477 -1.99 -28.87 33.35
N ASP A 478 -1.01 -29.55 33.94
CA ASP A 478 0.12 -28.93 34.65
C ASP A 478 1.31 -28.71 33.71
N ARG A 479 1.60 -29.70 32.84
CA ARG A 479 2.82 -29.75 32.02
C ARG A 479 2.78 -28.74 30.91
N LEU A 480 1.68 -28.63 30.14
CA LEU A 480 1.61 -27.73 28.99
C LEU A 480 1.78 -26.26 29.38
N PRO A 481 1.15 -25.73 30.45
CA PRO A 481 1.43 -24.36 30.88
C PRO A 481 2.88 -24.11 31.29
N ALA A 482 3.56 -25.10 31.87
CA ALA A 482 4.95 -24.97 32.28
C ALA A 482 5.88 -24.96 31.07
N ILE A 483 5.63 -25.80 30.04
CA ILE A 483 6.33 -25.78 28.77
C ILE A 483 6.10 -24.43 28.05
N HIS A 484 4.84 -23.96 28.00
CA HIS A 484 4.48 -22.70 27.38
C HIS A 484 5.22 -21.52 28.02
N LEU A 485 5.28 -21.47 29.36
CA LEU A 485 6.04 -20.44 30.06
C LEU A 485 7.54 -20.47 29.69
N LEU A 486 8.15 -21.66 29.65
CA LEU A 486 9.56 -21.79 29.30
C LEU A 486 9.82 -21.33 27.86
N LEU A 487 8.96 -21.73 26.91
CA LEU A 487 9.06 -21.32 25.51
C LEU A 487 8.85 -19.81 25.35
N THR A 488 7.95 -19.21 26.11
CA THR A 488 7.74 -17.76 26.13
C THR A 488 9.02 -17.02 26.58
N LEU A 489 9.70 -17.49 27.63
CA LEU A 489 10.96 -16.93 28.11
C LEU A 489 12.11 -17.09 27.10
N LEU A 490 12.19 -18.24 26.44
CA LEU A 490 13.19 -18.46 25.38
C LEU A 490 12.91 -17.58 24.16
N SER A 491 11.65 -17.36 23.83
CA SER A 491 11.23 -16.45 22.77
C SER A 491 11.58 -14.99 23.09
N GLU A 492 11.55 -14.58 24.36
CA GLU A 492 11.99 -13.25 24.79
C GLU A 492 13.50 -13.08 24.56
N LEU A 493 14.33 -14.10 24.81
CA LEU A 493 15.76 -14.07 24.47
C LEU A 493 15.96 -13.90 22.94
N ALA A 494 15.16 -14.58 22.16
CA ALA A 494 15.21 -14.44 20.71
C ALA A 494 14.80 -13.04 20.26
N HIS A 495 13.78 -12.46 20.86
CA HIS A 495 13.36 -11.09 20.61
C HIS A 495 14.48 -10.09 20.92
N ILE A 496 15.10 -10.20 22.08
CA ILE A 496 16.23 -9.34 22.48
C ILE A 496 17.38 -9.46 21.47
N THR A 497 17.73 -10.68 21.07
CA THR A 497 18.83 -10.93 20.13
C THR A 497 18.55 -10.36 18.75
N ARG A 498 17.31 -10.51 18.26
CA ARG A 498 16.93 -10.20 16.89
C ARG A 498 16.58 -8.74 16.69
N TYR A 499 15.84 -8.17 17.60
CA TYR A 499 15.24 -6.85 17.46
C TYR A 499 15.85 -5.80 18.38
N GLU A 500 15.83 -6.00 19.70
CA GLU A 500 16.25 -4.96 20.64
C GLU A 500 17.70 -4.54 20.48
N SER A 501 18.59 -5.51 20.19
CA SER A 501 20.01 -5.21 19.97
C SER A 501 20.27 -4.40 18.68
N LYS A 502 19.30 -4.33 17.78
CA LYS A 502 19.40 -3.68 16.47
C LYS A 502 18.57 -2.41 16.34
N ILE A 503 17.74 -2.09 17.34
CA ILE A 503 16.96 -0.86 17.32
C ILE A 503 17.92 0.32 17.21
N LYS A 504 17.93 0.92 16.03
CA LYS A 504 18.69 2.15 15.79
C LYS A 504 17.96 3.28 16.50
N GLN A 505 18.68 4.03 17.32
CA GLN A 505 18.21 5.34 17.74
C GLN A 505 18.13 6.22 16.50
N THR A 506 16.94 6.36 15.96
CA THR A 506 16.71 7.29 14.87
C THR A 506 16.80 8.70 15.43
N SER A 507 17.44 9.57 14.67
CA SER A 507 17.73 10.98 14.83
C SER A 507 17.04 11.75 15.98
N SER A 508 17.74 12.73 16.49
CA SER A 508 17.38 13.78 17.45
C SER A 508 16.20 14.67 17.04
N GLU A 509 15.19 14.15 16.37
CA GLU A 509 13.94 14.88 16.19
C GLU A 509 13.21 15.02 17.53
N ILE A 510 12.61 16.17 17.74
CA ILE A 510 11.89 16.52 18.96
C ILE A 510 10.79 15.49 19.16
N ILE A 511 10.99 14.55 20.09
CA ILE A 511 9.96 13.54 20.42
C ILE A 511 8.77 14.28 21.03
N ASP A 512 7.59 14.05 20.47
CA ASP A 512 6.31 14.53 21.01
C ASP A 512 6.24 14.28 22.52
N PRO A 513 5.97 15.29 23.36
CA PRO A 513 5.94 15.15 24.82
C PRO A 513 4.93 14.11 25.30
N VAL A 514 3.83 13.89 24.58
CA VAL A 514 2.86 12.83 24.90
C VAL A 514 3.48 11.45 24.66
N LYS A 515 4.11 11.21 23.50
CA LYS A 515 4.80 9.96 23.21
C LYS A 515 5.89 9.67 24.24
N LYS A 516 6.63 10.71 24.66
CA LYS A 516 7.66 10.60 25.70
C LYS A 516 7.07 10.18 27.06
N LEU A 517 5.91 10.70 27.44
CA LEU A 517 5.23 10.30 28.66
C LEU A 517 4.81 8.82 28.61
N LEU A 518 4.28 8.38 27.48
CA LEU A 518 3.60 7.11 27.35
C LEU A 518 4.52 5.93 27.01
N ILE A 519 5.79 6.18 26.62
CA ILE A 519 6.72 5.15 26.17
C ILE A 519 6.91 4.03 27.21
N SER A 520 6.91 4.33 28.49
CA SER A 520 7.08 3.34 29.56
C SER A 520 5.92 2.34 29.58
N SER A 521 4.73 2.73 29.11
CA SER A 521 3.54 1.87 29.09
C SER A 521 3.51 0.92 27.90
N ILE A 522 4.33 1.16 26.87
CA ILE A 522 4.39 0.34 25.66
C ILE A 522 5.69 -0.43 25.51
N SER A 523 6.67 -0.20 26.36
CA SER A 523 8.03 -0.77 26.18
C SER A 523 8.07 -2.30 26.16
N THR A 524 7.17 -2.99 26.86
CA THR A 524 7.09 -4.45 26.91
C THR A 524 6.11 -5.04 25.90
N VAL A 525 5.28 -4.23 25.29
CA VAL A 525 4.18 -4.66 24.42
C VAL A 525 4.67 -5.42 23.16
N PRO A 526 5.68 -4.92 22.41
CA PRO A 526 6.17 -5.63 21.24
C PRO A 526 6.71 -7.04 21.58
N SER A 527 7.54 -7.14 22.63
CA SER A 527 8.11 -8.43 23.05
C SER A 527 7.01 -9.39 23.54
N SER A 528 6.01 -8.91 24.27
CA SER A 528 4.89 -9.73 24.74
C SER A 528 4.07 -10.33 23.59
N PHE A 529 3.76 -9.52 22.56
CA PHE A 529 3.11 -10.01 21.34
C PHE A 529 3.95 -11.07 20.62
N PHE A 530 5.23 -10.78 20.39
CA PHE A 530 6.15 -11.70 19.72
C PHE A 530 6.27 -13.02 20.48
N CYS A 531 6.50 -12.99 21.79
CA CYS A 531 6.71 -14.17 22.61
C CYS A 531 5.46 -15.05 22.66
N ALA A 532 4.28 -14.47 22.85
CA ALA A 532 3.02 -15.20 22.85
C ALA A 532 2.74 -15.84 21.48
N ARG A 533 3.07 -15.16 20.38
CA ARG A 533 2.95 -15.69 19.02
C ARG A 533 3.86 -16.90 18.81
N GLN A 534 5.12 -16.83 19.25
CA GLN A 534 6.10 -17.90 19.07
C GLN A 534 5.80 -19.14 19.93
N SER A 535 5.22 -18.97 21.13
CA SER A 535 4.94 -20.06 22.07
C SER A 535 3.53 -20.66 21.96
N ALA A 536 2.64 -20.08 21.16
CA ALA A 536 1.21 -20.43 21.09
C ALA A 536 0.96 -21.93 20.84
N PHE A 537 1.74 -22.55 19.95
CA PHE A 537 1.58 -23.96 19.58
C PHE A 537 1.75 -24.93 20.74
N SER A 538 2.45 -24.55 21.81
CA SER A 538 2.77 -25.41 22.96
C SER A 538 1.62 -25.58 23.95
N ASP A 539 0.73 -24.60 24.05
CA ASP A 539 -0.48 -24.66 24.87
C ASP A 539 -1.58 -23.78 24.22
N PRO A 540 -2.35 -24.32 23.26
CA PRO A 540 -3.42 -23.57 22.63
C PRO A 540 -4.46 -23.02 23.62
N SER A 541 -4.62 -23.64 24.78
CA SER A 541 -5.57 -23.19 25.83
C SER A 541 -5.13 -21.94 26.61
N ALA A 542 -3.84 -21.55 26.49
CA ALA A 542 -3.29 -20.37 27.18
C ALA A 542 -4.02 -19.08 26.80
N GLY A 543 -4.56 -19.01 25.59
CA GLY A 543 -5.32 -17.87 25.14
C GLY A 543 -6.55 -17.54 25.97
N ASN A 544 -7.21 -18.55 26.58
CA ASN A 544 -8.33 -18.31 27.47
C ASN A 544 -7.85 -17.56 28.73
N ARG A 545 -6.69 -17.95 29.26
CA ARG A 545 -6.08 -17.26 30.41
C ARG A 545 -5.70 -15.84 30.09
N TYR A 546 -5.13 -15.60 28.90
CA TYR A 546 -4.83 -14.24 28.44
C TYR A 546 -6.08 -13.39 28.28
N ALA A 547 -7.19 -13.94 27.76
CA ALA A 547 -8.47 -13.25 27.65
C ALA A 547 -9.02 -12.81 29.02
N GLU A 548 -8.99 -13.71 29.99
CA GLU A 548 -9.39 -13.39 31.37
C GLU A 548 -8.51 -12.29 31.99
N LEU A 549 -7.18 -12.37 31.77
CA LEU A 549 -6.25 -11.36 32.25
C LEU A 549 -6.49 -9.98 31.63
N VAL A 550 -6.82 -9.89 30.35
CA VAL A 550 -7.18 -8.61 29.71
C VAL A 550 -8.39 -8.00 30.39
N LYS A 551 -9.47 -8.77 30.55
CA LYS A 551 -10.72 -8.32 31.15
C LYS A 551 -10.54 -7.88 32.61
N ASP A 552 -9.93 -8.73 33.40
CA ASP A 552 -9.75 -8.48 34.85
C ASP A 552 -8.81 -7.29 35.07
N SER A 553 -7.71 -7.21 34.31
CA SER A 553 -6.78 -6.08 34.41
C SER A 553 -7.43 -4.76 34.01
N TYR A 554 -8.31 -4.75 32.97
CA TYR A 554 -9.01 -3.54 32.56
C TYR A 554 -10.02 -3.08 33.65
N ILE A 555 -10.84 -3.98 34.18
CA ILE A 555 -11.80 -3.67 35.25
C ILE A 555 -11.08 -3.11 36.48
N ALA A 556 -9.99 -3.74 36.88
CA ALA A 556 -9.21 -3.29 38.02
C ALA A 556 -8.46 -1.97 37.73
N ALA A 557 -8.01 -1.74 36.48
CA ALA A 557 -7.45 -0.45 36.07
C ALA A 557 -8.49 0.67 36.21
N GLN A 558 -9.70 0.46 35.70
CA GLN A 558 -10.80 1.43 35.82
C GLN A 558 -11.05 1.77 37.32
N LYS A 559 -11.18 0.78 38.19
CA LYS A 559 -11.40 0.98 39.63
C LYS A 559 -10.27 1.78 40.27
N SER A 560 -9.02 1.38 40.04
CA SER A 560 -7.85 2.01 40.66
C SER A 560 -7.64 3.44 40.16
N ILE A 561 -7.81 3.67 38.85
CA ILE A 561 -7.62 5.00 38.23
C ILE A 561 -8.75 5.94 38.67
N ARG A 562 -9.99 5.44 38.75
CA ARG A 562 -11.11 6.21 39.29
C ARG A 562 -10.83 6.72 40.72
N ALA A 563 -10.35 5.87 41.61
CA ALA A 563 -9.93 6.27 42.95
C ALA A 563 -8.78 7.28 42.96
N ALA A 564 -7.78 7.10 42.05
CA ALA A 564 -6.68 8.03 41.92
C ALA A 564 -7.11 9.40 41.36
N ARG A 565 -8.07 9.45 40.44
CA ARG A 565 -8.66 10.70 39.92
C ARG A 565 -9.39 11.46 41.03
N LEU A 566 -10.12 10.76 41.91
CA LEU A 566 -10.76 11.37 43.07
C LEU A 566 -9.74 11.97 44.07
N ALA A 567 -8.64 11.25 44.32
CA ALA A 567 -7.54 11.76 45.13
C ALA A 567 -6.89 13.00 44.47
N TYR A 568 -6.65 12.97 43.17
CA TYR A 568 -6.13 14.10 42.43
C TYR A 568 -7.03 15.35 42.56
N ARG A 569 -8.35 15.20 42.57
CA ARG A 569 -9.26 16.31 42.77
C ARG A 569 -9.13 16.97 44.16
N LYS A 570 -8.65 16.22 45.14
CA LYS A 570 -8.45 16.72 46.51
C LYS A 570 -7.07 17.35 46.73
N ASN A 571 -6.02 16.83 46.05
CA ASN A 571 -4.64 17.21 46.32
C ASN A 571 -3.90 17.83 45.12
N SER A 572 -4.47 17.77 43.91
CA SER A 572 -3.88 18.25 42.67
C SER A 572 -2.51 17.59 42.32
N ASP A 573 -2.27 16.37 42.85
CA ASP A 573 -1.01 15.64 42.61
C ASP A 573 -1.11 14.81 41.32
N MET A 574 -0.66 15.41 40.21
CA MET A 574 -0.64 14.76 38.87
C MET A 574 0.32 13.58 38.83
N ASP A 575 1.46 13.68 39.49
CA ASP A 575 2.47 12.62 39.45
C ASP A 575 1.93 11.37 40.17
N ALA A 576 1.25 11.53 41.31
CA ALA A 576 0.60 10.42 42.00
C ALA A 576 -0.49 9.75 41.13
N LEU A 577 -1.29 10.55 40.38
CA LEU A 577 -2.30 10.02 39.46
C LEU A 577 -1.64 9.21 38.33
N LEU A 578 -0.63 9.74 37.67
CA LEU A 578 0.06 9.09 36.56
C LEU A 578 0.82 7.84 37.01
N ASN A 579 1.44 7.85 38.19
CA ASN A 579 2.12 6.70 38.77
C ASN A 579 1.17 5.51 39.07
N ILE A 580 -0.12 5.76 39.17
CA ILE A 580 -1.14 4.72 39.25
C ILE A 580 -1.68 4.37 37.86
N ALA A 581 -2.03 5.36 37.06
CA ALA A 581 -2.72 5.16 35.80
C ALA A 581 -1.84 4.45 34.74
N LEU A 582 -0.62 4.93 34.49
CA LEU A 582 0.23 4.42 33.44
C LEU A 582 0.64 2.94 33.60
N PRO A 583 1.05 2.47 34.81
CA PRO A 583 1.34 1.04 35.01
C PRO A 583 0.11 0.14 34.84
N ARG A 584 -1.09 0.62 35.24
CA ARG A 584 -2.33 -0.15 35.07
C ARG A 584 -2.71 -0.30 33.63
N ILE A 585 -2.62 0.78 32.82
CA ILE A 585 -2.85 0.74 31.37
C ILE A 585 -1.78 -0.10 30.68
N ALA A 586 -0.50 0.01 31.06
CA ALA A 586 0.57 -0.83 30.54
C ALA A 586 0.27 -2.33 30.73
N PHE A 587 -0.30 -2.69 31.85
CA PHE A 587 -0.65 -4.09 32.18
C PHE A 587 -1.78 -4.62 31.26
N VAL A 588 -2.81 -3.81 31.02
CA VAL A 588 -3.88 -4.13 30.05
C VAL A 588 -3.31 -4.34 28.65
N LEU A 589 -2.44 -3.42 28.20
CA LEU A 589 -1.81 -3.50 26.87
C LEU A 589 -0.94 -4.75 26.73
N THR A 590 -0.17 -5.09 27.76
CA THR A 590 0.68 -6.29 27.79
C THR A 590 -0.16 -7.55 27.59
N HIS A 591 -1.24 -7.72 28.37
CA HIS A 591 -2.11 -8.90 28.25
C HIS A 591 -2.91 -8.92 26.96
N ALA A 592 -3.33 -7.75 26.44
CA ALA A 592 -3.95 -7.67 25.13
C ALA A 592 -2.97 -8.09 24.03
N ALA A 593 -1.70 -7.68 24.11
CA ALA A 593 -0.65 -8.09 23.18
C ALA A 593 -0.35 -9.61 23.27
N GLU A 594 -0.34 -10.18 24.48
CA GLU A 594 -0.18 -11.62 24.69
C GLU A 594 -1.35 -12.40 24.07
N TRP A 595 -2.59 -11.96 24.29
CA TRP A 595 -3.76 -12.59 23.68
C TRP A 595 -3.74 -12.51 22.14
N LEU A 596 -3.44 -11.33 21.59
CA LEU A 596 -3.34 -11.11 20.15
C LEU A 596 -2.22 -11.96 19.53
N GLY A 597 -1.03 -11.95 20.13
CA GLY A 597 0.10 -12.74 19.68
C GLY A 597 -0.21 -14.24 19.73
N HIS A 598 -0.80 -14.72 20.80
CA HIS A 598 -1.17 -16.13 20.94
C HIS A 598 -2.16 -16.56 19.85
N ARG A 599 -3.20 -15.75 19.58
CA ARG A 599 -4.15 -16.00 18.51
C ARG A 599 -3.47 -16.08 17.13
N GLU A 600 -2.54 -15.17 16.85
CA GLU A 600 -1.78 -15.13 15.60
C GLU A 600 -0.83 -16.33 15.43
N GLY A 601 -0.34 -16.91 16.53
CA GLY A 601 0.55 -18.06 16.51
C GLY A 601 -0.13 -19.41 16.32
N LEU A 602 -1.47 -19.45 16.31
CA LEU A 602 -2.25 -20.68 16.12
C LEU A 602 -2.62 -20.88 14.64
N PRO A 603 -2.64 -22.14 14.12
CA PRO A 603 -2.89 -22.44 12.71
C PRO A 603 -4.28 -22.05 12.20
N ALA A 604 -5.26 -21.88 13.08
CA ALA A 604 -6.64 -21.52 12.74
C ALA A 604 -7.08 -20.33 13.56
N HIS A 605 -7.17 -19.16 12.97
CA HIS A 605 -7.56 -17.92 13.66
C HIS A 605 -8.97 -17.96 14.27
N ASP A 606 -9.86 -18.79 13.71
CA ASP A 606 -11.26 -18.87 14.14
C ASP A 606 -11.50 -19.94 15.21
N VAL A 607 -10.53 -20.81 15.47
CA VAL A 607 -10.68 -21.89 16.45
C VAL A 607 -9.96 -21.53 17.74
N PHE A 608 -10.36 -20.42 18.30
CA PHE A 608 -10.01 -20.08 19.68
C PHE A 608 -11.17 -20.55 20.56
N PRO A 609 -11.12 -21.78 21.13
CA PRO A 609 -12.27 -22.32 21.83
C PRO A 609 -12.58 -21.42 23.04
N GLY A 610 -13.69 -20.72 22.99
CA GLY A 610 -14.27 -20.05 24.14
C GLY A 610 -13.84 -18.62 24.40
N SER A 611 -13.01 -17.98 23.57
CA SER A 611 -12.67 -16.57 23.80
C SER A 611 -13.79 -15.62 23.37
N SER A 612 -14.57 -15.16 24.32
CA SER A 612 -15.54 -14.06 24.16
C SER A 612 -14.90 -12.68 24.27
N LEU A 613 -13.57 -12.55 24.32
CA LEU A 613 -12.90 -11.29 24.63
C LEU A 613 -13.34 -10.11 23.75
N PRO A 614 -13.48 -10.22 22.41
CA PRO A 614 -14.01 -9.12 21.63
C PRO A 614 -15.41 -8.71 22.07
N SER A 615 -16.31 -9.68 22.31
CA SER A 615 -17.68 -9.41 22.81
C SER A 615 -17.69 -8.85 24.24
N ASP A 616 -16.80 -9.32 25.11
CA ASP A 616 -16.64 -8.78 26.46
C ASP A 616 -16.18 -7.32 26.43
N LEU A 617 -15.35 -6.96 25.44
CA LEU A 617 -14.84 -5.60 25.27
C LEU A 617 -15.83 -4.66 24.55
N GLU A 618 -16.87 -5.18 23.88
CA GLU A 618 -17.93 -4.36 23.29
C GLU A 618 -18.65 -3.50 24.35
N ALA A 619 -18.89 -4.04 25.53
CA ALA A 619 -19.49 -3.31 26.66
C ALA A 619 -18.65 -2.09 27.12
N PHE A 620 -17.38 -2.04 26.76
CA PHE A 620 -16.42 -0.97 27.05
C PHE A 620 -16.06 -0.14 25.82
N GLU A 621 -16.70 -0.39 24.68
CA GLU A 621 -16.37 0.25 23.38
C GLU A 621 -14.90 0.02 22.94
N LEU A 622 -14.32 -1.12 23.29
CA LEU A 622 -12.92 -1.46 23.02
C LEU A 622 -12.73 -2.62 22.04
N ALA A 623 -13.78 -3.22 21.51
CA ALA A 623 -13.66 -4.31 20.54
C ALA A 623 -12.91 -3.86 19.27
N ARG A 624 -13.28 -2.71 18.70
CA ARG A 624 -12.59 -2.11 17.54
C ARG A 624 -11.17 -1.67 17.86
N TRP A 625 -10.94 -1.14 19.05
CA TRP A 625 -9.59 -0.83 19.51
C TRP A 625 -8.69 -2.07 19.52
N LEU A 626 -9.19 -3.22 19.99
CA LEU A 626 -8.43 -4.46 20.03
C LEU A 626 -8.01 -4.93 18.63
N GLU A 627 -8.91 -4.83 17.64
CA GLU A 627 -8.63 -5.15 16.26
C GLU A 627 -7.52 -4.25 15.68
N LEU A 628 -7.64 -2.94 15.90
CA LEU A 628 -6.65 -1.96 15.45
C LEU A 628 -5.30 -2.16 16.14
N PHE A 629 -5.31 -2.47 17.43
CA PHE A 629 -4.08 -2.76 18.19
C PHE A 629 -3.37 -4.00 17.66
N GLY A 630 -4.11 -5.08 17.34
CA GLY A 630 -3.58 -6.28 16.73
C GLY A 630 -2.97 -6.02 15.35
N ARG A 631 -3.59 -5.16 14.53
CA ARG A 631 -3.06 -4.75 13.24
C ARG A 631 -1.73 -3.98 13.39
N ASP A 632 -1.69 -3.01 14.28
CA ASP A 632 -0.48 -2.23 14.51
C ASP A 632 0.67 -3.10 15.07
N LEU A 633 0.37 -4.08 15.90
CA LEU A 633 1.37 -5.04 16.38
C LEU A 633 1.88 -5.98 15.28
N ARG A 634 1.02 -6.44 14.36
CA ARG A 634 1.45 -7.22 13.20
C ARG A 634 2.41 -6.44 12.32
N ASN A 635 2.07 -5.18 12.04
CA ASN A 635 2.87 -4.30 11.19
C ASN A 635 4.29 -4.07 11.75
N LEU A 636 4.50 -4.17 13.08
CA LEU A 636 5.85 -4.09 13.67
C LEU A 636 6.77 -5.24 13.25
N TYR A 637 6.19 -6.39 12.93
CA TYR A 637 6.92 -7.64 12.65
C TYR A 637 6.77 -8.11 11.22
N ASP A 638 6.29 -7.23 10.33
CA ASP A 638 6.24 -7.53 8.91
C ASP A 638 7.66 -7.67 8.35
N VAL A 639 7.84 -8.64 7.44
CA VAL A 639 9.17 -9.10 6.96
C VAL A 639 9.96 -7.97 6.29
N GLU A 640 9.26 -6.98 5.74
CA GLU A 640 9.89 -5.84 5.03
C GLU A 640 10.28 -4.68 5.95
N ASN A 641 9.79 -4.65 7.18
CA ASN A 641 10.01 -3.53 8.10
C ASN A 641 11.09 -3.85 9.14
N GLU A 642 12.13 -3.04 9.23
CA GLU A 642 13.02 -3.03 10.40
C GLU A 642 12.25 -2.46 11.60
N LEU A 643 12.26 -3.14 12.74
CA LEU A 643 11.71 -2.60 13.99
C LEU A 643 12.51 -1.37 14.41
N THR A 644 11.88 -0.21 14.36
CA THR A 644 12.47 1.08 14.73
C THR A 644 11.87 1.60 16.03
N LEU A 645 12.59 2.52 16.69
CA LEU A 645 12.04 3.19 17.87
C LEU A 645 10.77 4.01 17.54
N ASP A 646 10.72 4.60 16.35
CA ASP A 646 9.58 5.39 15.89
C ASP A 646 8.33 4.52 15.74
N ASN A 647 8.45 3.31 15.17
CA ASN A 647 7.34 2.35 15.11
C ASN A 647 6.80 2.01 16.51
N ILE A 648 7.71 1.85 17.50
CA ILE A 648 7.30 1.58 18.89
C ILE A 648 6.59 2.81 19.48
N PHE A 649 7.10 4.02 19.24
CA PHE A 649 6.44 5.26 19.70
C PHE A 649 5.04 5.44 19.14
N GLU A 650 4.77 4.96 17.92
CA GLU A 650 3.43 5.04 17.35
C GLU A 650 2.38 4.19 18.11
N LEU A 651 2.80 3.18 18.85
CA LEU A 651 1.87 2.44 19.72
C LEU A 651 1.33 3.28 20.89
N SER A 652 1.92 4.46 21.18
CA SER A 652 1.46 5.36 22.27
C SER A 652 -0.01 5.79 22.09
N LYS A 653 -0.51 5.86 20.86
CA LYS A 653 -1.93 6.14 20.57
C LYS A 653 -2.91 5.12 21.21
N HIS A 654 -2.47 3.87 21.39
CA HIS A 654 -3.28 2.87 22.07
C HIS A 654 -3.31 3.09 23.59
N VAL A 655 -2.23 3.61 24.17
CA VAL A 655 -2.21 4.08 25.57
C VAL A 655 -3.20 5.25 25.74
N GLU A 656 -3.12 6.24 24.85
CA GLU A 656 -4.03 7.39 24.85
C GLU A 656 -5.48 6.95 24.75
N ARG A 657 -5.80 6.03 23.84
CA ARG A 657 -7.17 5.50 23.65
C ARG A 657 -7.72 4.87 24.95
N LEU A 658 -6.90 4.11 25.66
CA LEU A 658 -7.30 3.55 26.96
C LEU A 658 -7.38 4.62 28.05
N LEU A 659 -6.48 5.61 28.07
CA LEU A 659 -6.55 6.73 29.02
C LEU A 659 -7.82 7.57 28.80
N TRP A 660 -8.30 7.72 27.57
CA TRP A 660 -9.57 8.44 27.32
C TRP A 660 -10.77 7.74 27.95
N THR A 661 -10.80 6.40 27.99
CA THR A 661 -11.90 5.66 28.66
C THR A 661 -11.96 5.92 30.14
N VAL A 662 -10.84 6.30 30.75
CA VAL A 662 -10.75 6.69 32.15
C VAL A 662 -10.60 8.19 32.35
N GLN A 663 -10.94 8.97 31.30
CA GLN A 663 -10.99 10.44 31.34
C GLN A 663 -9.67 11.11 31.77
N ILE A 664 -8.55 10.60 31.26
CA ILE A 664 -7.23 11.23 31.32
C ILE A 664 -6.83 11.56 29.88
N CYS A 665 -6.68 12.85 29.57
CA CYS A 665 -6.46 13.30 28.21
C CYS A 665 -5.17 14.14 28.13
N PRO A 666 -4.02 13.55 27.75
CA PRO A 666 -2.78 14.29 27.52
C PRO A 666 -2.77 14.90 26.11
N TRP A 667 -2.22 16.10 25.94
CA TRP A 667 -1.89 16.68 24.65
C TRP A 667 -0.72 17.66 24.72
N PRO A 668 0.03 17.89 23.61
CA PRO A 668 1.09 18.89 23.59
C PRO A 668 0.53 20.30 23.48
N MET A 669 1.18 21.23 24.17
CA MET A 669 0.92 22.66 24.05
C MET A 669 1.79 23.26 22.93
N GLU A 670 1.43 24.46 22.43
CA GLU A 670 2.18 25.16 21.38
C GLU A 670 3.64 25.48 21.78
N ASP A 671 3.89 25.67 23.08
CA ASP A 671 5.21 25.89 23.63
C ASP A 671 6.06 24.61 23.81
N GLY A 672 5.53 23.45 23.37
CA GLY A 672 6.18 22.15 23.49
C GLY A 672 6.06 21.51 24.87
N THR A 673 5.31 22.13 25.79
CA THR A 673 4.99 21.52 27.08
C THR A 673 3.84 20.52 26.97
N LEU A 674 3.67 19.67 27.99
CA LEU A 674 2.57 18.70 28.07
C LEU A 674 1.48 19.23 28.98
N TYR A 675 0.24 19.20 28.52
CA TYR A 675 -0.93 19.43 29.34
C TYR A 675 -1.73 18.12 29.48
N ILE A 676 -2.28 17.86 30.67
CA ILE A 676 -3.11 16.68 30.93
C ILE A 676 -4.44 17.14 31.52
N SER A 677 -5.52 16.95 30.76
CA SER A 677 -6.87 17.20 31.25
C SER A 677 -7.40 15.98 31.99
N VAL A 678 -7.99 16.22 33.13
CA VAL A 678 -8.70 15.20 33.94
C VAL A 678 -10.12 15.73 34.19
N PRO A 679 -11.06 15.57 33.23
CA PRO A 679 -12.42 16.07 33.36
C PRO A 679 -13.12 15.52 34.62
N PHE A 680 -14.04 16.30 35.14
CA PHE A 680 -14.93 15.84 36.20
C PHE A 680 -16.14 15.14 35.56
N GLY A 681 -16.20 13.83 35.69
CA GLY A 681 -17.32 13.02 35.18
C GLY A 681 -18.26 12.54 36.29
N ASP A 682 -19.46 12.13 35.87
CA ASP A 682 -20.49 11.61 36.79
C ASP A 682 -20.04 10.38 37.60
N ASP A 683 -19.06 9.64 37.02
CA ASP A 683 -18.44 8.50 37.69
C ASP A 683 -17.72 8.87 39.00
N LEU A 684 -17.19 10.10 39.10
CA LEU A 684 -16.54 10.58 40.32
C LEU A 684 -17.53 11.08 41.36
N ALA A 685 -18.66 11.62 40.93
CA ALA A 685 -19.71 12.10 41.82
C ALA A 685 -20.36 10.97 42.67
N THR A 686 -20.49 9.78 42.05
CA THR A 686 -21.04 8.61 42.76
C THR A 686 -20.10 8.01 43.82
N LEU A 687 -18.77 8.18 43.63
CA LEU A 687 -17.76 7.68 44.59
C LEU A 687 -17.72 8.50 45.90
N ASP A 688 -17.94 9.81 45.82
CA ASP A 688 -18.00 10.68 47.00
C ASP A 688 -19.23 10.35 47.91
N ALA A 689 -20.26 9.72 47.36
CA ALA A 689 -21.45 9.30 48.13
C ALA A 689 -21.26 7.94 48.83
N GLU A 690 -20.24 7.16 48.47
CA GLU A 690 -19.94 5.84 49.06
C GLU A 690 -18.80 5.88 50.10
N ILE A 691 -18.11 7.03 50.26
CA ILE A 691 -17.07 7.28 51.25
C ILE A 691 -17.64 8.13 52.37
#